data_949ac2ffcf8e1ed002872da07acac148
#
_entry.id   949ac2ffcf8e1ed002872da07acac148
#
_cell.length_a   1.000
_cell.length_b   1.000
_cell.length_c   1.000
_cell.angle_alpha   90.00
_cell.angle_beta   90.00
_cell.angle_gamma   90.00
#
_symmetry.space_group_name_H-M   'P 1'
#
loop_
_entity.id
_entity.type
_entity.pdbx_description
1 polymer ?
#
loop_
_entity_poly.entity_id
_entity_poly.type
_entity_poly.pdbx_seq_one_letter_code
_entity_poly.pdbx_strand_id
1 'polypeptide(L)'
;GHGGIVGLLGEAGLGKSRLMAEVSRTAADGALLWLEGRSLSFSQTLSYSPFLQILRGWAGISEEDGEAESARKLERGVRALFPDEVADVLPYLATLLALPVPPELEHRVRYLDGQAMGRQVFRSMRRLFERLARERPVVLVFEDLHWADRSSTELIEHLLPLVETGPLLLCGIGRPERESPAGRLRQLARTGYADRYTEVVLAPLPPAPSAVLLDNLLMTPAVPARLRELILRKTEGNPFFVEEVIRALVADGSLVWDAGARQWRLAREPDQVTLPDTLQGVIMARVDRLDEDVKQLLKAASIIGRSFFYRVLRAIADAEGELDRNLDELQQLELIREKRRLPELEYFFKHALVQEATYDSIVAERRRQLHRRVGECIESLFAERLEDFSGVLAYHYARAEDWPKAQDYLFKAGDHAGRVAADAEALAHYQEAIRAYERVFGDRWDPLQRAILERKIGEALFRRGEHDQALGWLSRALARLRAPYPTSRWGVRLAICGQLLKQVGHRLWPARLLGEGSASADPLMEEVFRLHDTMGWIYYMVDPERFLLGALTGLNYFERNRHPVGLVLQYMSIGIMCDLIPAFWLGERYHRGAVAVARPTGHPIAIGFARTGLAVHELSLGETQHALDRCGEAAVAFREAGHIRGLGMALLLTAWTLQSRGDFTQAVQWAAQIVRLGEESSDRQILVWGLGIRGMLRQRTGLLDDAVADLQAAMDLARALPDYAGVAQSAGMLGSCHLRRGEVRRALEVLDEGDRVIAERRFRGMSVVWVPLALAEAHVLLLGETDGGGRGVQLERARRACRRAVRQGEMLRFMLPLALRLRGMLEWRAGQRSAATRSWEKSLAAAEQVGARYELALTALEIGRSLGSRANLERAAAIFEEVGATPALAEARRLLAGAGGA
;
A
#
# COMPACT_ATOMS: atom_id res chain seq x y z
N GLY A 1 9.48 -1.89 -30.50
CA GLY A 1 8.75 -0.78 -30.00
C GLY A 1 9.08 -0.51 -28.54
N HIS A 2 9.12 0.76 -28.20
CA HIS A 2 9.28 1.19 -26.81
C HIS A 2 7.90 1.52 -26.24
N GLY A 3 7.71 1.37 -24.94
CA GLY A 3 6.49 1.74 -24.24
C GLY A 3 6.39 3.27 -24.08
N GLY A 4 5.20 3.77 -23.73
CA GLY A 4 4.94 5.20 -23.55
C GLY A 4 3.69 5.49 -22.73
N ILE A 5 3.48 6.76 -22.41
CA ILE A 5 2.34 7.25 -21.66
C ILE A 5 1.71 8.39 -22.44
N VAL A 6 0.41 8.34 -22.66
CA VAL A 6 -0.36 9.40 -23.34
C VAL A 6 -1.44 9.92 -22.40
N GLY A 7 -1.45 11.23 -22.17
CA GLY A 7 -2.54 11.94 -21.50
C GLY A 7 -3.40 12.69 -22.51
N LEU A 8 -4.65 12.26 -22.74
CA LEU A 8 -5.62 12.95 -23.57
C LEU A 8 -6.58 13.77 -22.71
N LEU A 9 -6.42 15.08 -22.72
CA LEU A 9 -7.14 16.00 -21.86
C LEU A 9 -8.08 16.90 -22.65
N GLY A 10 -9.17 17.29 -22.05
CA GLY A 10 -10.10 18.27 -22.63
C GLY A 10 -11.41 18.34 -21.85
N GLU A 11 -12.10 19.44 -21.96
CA GLU A 11 -13.42 19.61 -21.36
C GLU A 11 -14.46 18.64 -21.97
N ALA A 12 -15.61 18.56 -21.33
CA ALA A 12 -16.70 17.72 -21.80
C ALA A 12 -17.17 18.18 -23.20
N GLY A 13 -17.44 17.20 -24.08
CA GLY A 13 -17.95 17.50 -25.45
C GLY A 13 -16.88 17.80 -26.50
N LEU A 14 -15.58 17.89 -26.16
CA LEU A 14 -14.50 18.18 -27.12
C LEU A 14 -14.07 16.99 -28.01
N GLY A 15 -14.71 15.84 -27.89
CA GLY A 15 -14.49 14.72 -28.80
C GLY A 15 -13.40 13.72 -28.36
N LYS A 16 -12.96 13.71 -27.09
CA LYS A 16 -11.95 12.76 -26.56
C LYS A 16 -12.23 11.29 -26.91
N SER A 17 -13.41 10.79 -26.57
CA SER A 17 -13.81 9.39 -26.85
C SER A 17 -13.94 9.12 -28.37
N ARG A 18 -14.32 10.13 -29.18
CA ARG A 18 -14.36 10.01 -30.63
C ARG A 18 -12.96 9.80 -31.21
N LEU A 19 -11.98 10.58 -30.71
CA LEU A 19 -10.59 10.47 -31.16
C LEU A 19 -10.04 9.08 -30.81
N MET A 20 -10.30 8.59 -29.60
CA MET A 20 -9.84 7.25 -29.20
C MET A 20 -10.50 6.12 -29.98
N ALA A 21 -11.80 6.22 -30.26
CA ALA A 21 -12.49 5.24 -31.12
C ALA A 21 -11.89 5.19 -32.53
N GLU A 22 -11.46 6.33 -33.08
CA GLU A 22 -10.80 6.39 -34.37
C GLU A 22 -9.40 5.77 -34.33
N VAL A 23 -8.63 6.05 -33.28
CA VAL A 23 -7.31 5.42 -33.05
C VAL A 23 -7.45 3.91 -32.89
N SER A 24 -8.43 3.43 -32.09
CA SER A 24 -8.71 2.00 -31.90
C SER A 24 -9.04 1.32 -33.24
N ARG A 25 -9.90 1.95 -34.05
CA ARG A 25 -10.26 1.41 -35.37
C ARG A 25 -9.06 1.32 -36.31
N THR A 26 -8.18 2.32 -36.27
CA THR A 26 -6.95 2.35 -37.11
C THR A 26 -5.93 1.32 -36.63
N ALA A 27 -5.96 0.97 -35.36
CA ALA A 27 -5.06 -0.01 -34.73
C ALA A 27 -5.57 -1.47 -34.83
N ALA A 28 -6.76 -1.71 -35.40
CA ALA A 28 -7.47 -2.98 -35.39
C ALA A 28 -6.88 -4.11 -36.25
N ASP A 29 -5.69 -3.95 -36.84
CA ASP A 29 -5.04 -4.95 -37.71
C ASP A 29 -4.52 -6.21 -36.95
N GLY A 30 -4.94 -6.45 -35.70
CA GLY A 30 -4.59 -7.66 -34.93
C GLY A 30 -3.17 -7.68 -34.37
N ALA A 31 -2.32 -6.72 -34.71
CA ALA A 31 -0.94 -6.62 -34.25
C ALA A 31 -0.80 -6.14 -32.78
N LEU A 32 -1.85 -5.51 -32.24
CA LEU A 32 -1.88 -4.93 -30.90
C LEU A 32 -2.95 -5.60 -30.03
N LEU A 33 -2.67 -5.72 -28.74
CA LEU A 33 -3.68 -6.03 -27.72
C LEU A 33 -4.25 -4.73 -27.17
N TRP A 34 -5.52 -4.45 -27.52
CA TRP A 34 -6.22 -3.24 -27.07
C TRP A 34 -7.15 -3.59 -25.90
N LEU A 35 -6.94 -2.99 -24.72
CA LEU A 35 -7.73 -3.21 -23.52
C LEU A 35 -8.21 -1.87 -22.97
N GLU A 36 -9.51 -1.77 -22.73
CA GLU A 36 -10.14 -0.55 -22.24
C GLU A 36 -10.82 -0.75 -20.89
N GLY A 37 -10.63 0.23 -20.00
CA GLY A 37 -11.35 0.34 -18.76
C GLY A 37 -11.88 1.74 -18.58
N ARG A 38 -13.13 1.86 -18.14
CA ARG A 38 -13.80 3.13 -17.95
C ARG A 38 -14.13 3.38 -16.49
N SER A 39 -13.86 4.60 -16.03
CA SER A 39 -14.34 5.08 -14.74
C SER A 39 -15.72 5.70 -14.88
N LEU A 40 -16.62 5.42 -13.94
CA LEU A 40 -17.99 5.93 -13.94
C LEU A 40 -18.13 6.96 -12.81
N SER A 41 -19.07 7.89 -12.90
CA SER A 41 -19.27 8.93 -11.88
C SER A 41 -19.61 8.39 -10.48
N PHE A 42 -20.14 7.17 -10.39
CA PHE A 42 -20.36 6.44 -9.14
C PHE A 42 -19.25 5.45 -8.82
N SER A 43 -18.29 5.20 -9.73
CA SER A 43 -17.22 4.22 -9.52
C SER A 43 -16.15 4.68 -8.52
N GLN A 44 -16.20 5.92 -8.04
CA GLN A 44 -15.36 6.35 -6.92
C GLN A 44 -15.61 5.52 -5.64
N THR A 45 -16.74 4.81 -5.59
CA THR A 45 -17.10 3.86 -4.52
C THR A 45 -16.81 2.40 -4.88
N LEU A 46 -16.39 2.10 -6.13
CA LEU A 46 -16.07 0.75 -6.61
C LEU A 46 -14.57 0.64 -6.85
N SER A 47 -13.90 -0.10 -6.00
CA SER A 47 -12.46 -0.30 -6.07
C SER A 47 -12.02 -0.97 -7.37
N TYR A 48 -10.95 -0.47 -7.99
CA TYR A 48 -10.34 -1.01 -9.21
C TYR A 48 -11.27 -1.11 -10.43
N SER A 49 -12.35 -0.31 -10.47
CA SER A 49 -13.40 -0.40 -11.50
C SER A 49 -12.90 -0.53 -12.94
N PRO A 50 -11.99 0.29 -13.47
CA PRO A 50 -11.48 0.14 -14.83
C PRO A 50 -10.64 -1.14 -15.02
N PHE A 51 -9.93 -1.60 -14.01
CA PHE A 51 -9.15 -2.83 -14.08
C PHE A 51 -10.01 -4.08 -14.09
N LEU A 52 -11.13 -4.08 -13.37
CA LEU A 52 -12.09 -5.19 -13.41
C LEU A 52 -12.64 -5.38 -14.84
N GLN A 53 -12.91 -4.27 -15.55
CA GLN A 53 -13.36 -4.31 -16.95
C GLN A 53 -12.26 -4.84 -17.88
N ILE A 54 -11.02 -4.36 -17.71
CA ILE A 54 -9.84 -4.82 -18.46
C ILE A 54 -9.62 -6.32 -18.26
N LEU A 55 -9.64 -6.81 -17.02
CA LEU A 55 -9.45 -8.24 -16.72
C LEU A 55 -10.55 -9.11 -17.30
N ARG A 56 -11.82 -8.71 -17.15
CA ARG A 56 -12.96 -9.43 -17.74
C ARG A 56 -12.85 -9.48 -19.26
N GLY A 57 -12.51 -8.35 -19.90
CA GLY A 57 -12.30 -8.29 -21.34
C GLY A 57 -11.15 -9.19 -21.81
N TRP A 58 -10.03 -9.19 -21.11
CA TRP A 58 -8.89 -10.04 -21.41
C TRP A 58 -9.19 -11.55 -21.26
N ALA A 59 -9.85 -11.93 -20.17
CA ALA A 59 -10.21 -13.32 -19.92
C ALA A 59 -11.41 -13.82 -20.74
N GLY A 60 -12.06 -12.94 -21.51
CA GLY A 60 -13.28 -13.27 -22.27
C GLY A 60 -14.47 -13.57 -21.36
N ILE A 61 -14.49 -13.01 -20.14
CA ILE A 61 -15.57 -13.14 -19.18
C ILE A 61 -16.70 -12.19 -19.58
N SER A 62 -17.87 -12.77 -19.83
CA SER A 62 -19.09 -12.02 -20.09
C SER A 62 -19.94 -11.92 -18.81
N GLU A 63 -20.90 -11.01 -18.81
CA GLU A 63 -21.81 -10.85 -17.66
C GLU A 63 -22.82 -12.00 -17.51
N GLU A 64 -23.00 -12.82 -18.56
CA GLU A 64 -23.79 -14.07 -18.52
C GLU A 64 -23.07 -15.19 -17.82
N ASP A 65 -21.75 -15.13 -17.80
CA ASP A 65 -21.02 -16.20 -17.19
C ASP A 65 -21.37 -16.25 -15.71
N GLY A 66 -21.91 -17.36 -15.27
CA GLY A 66 -22.03 -17.63 -13.86
C GLY A 66 -20.64 -17.63 -13.21
N GLU A 67 -20.61 -17.54 -11.89
CA GLU A 67 -19.38 -17.47 -11.11
C GLU A 67 -18.37 -18.58 -11.47
N ALA A 68 -18.86 -19.82 -11.60
CA ALA A 68 -18.04 -20.97 -11.98
C ALA A 68 -17.47 -20.89 -13.41
N GLU A 69 -18.22 -20.34 -14.38
CA GLU A 69 -17.72 -20.17 -15.74
C GLU A 69 -16.71 -19.01 -15.83
N SER A 70 -16.98 -17.91 -15.14
CA SER A 70 -16.05 -16.78 -15.00
C SER A 70 -14.71 -17.23 -14.42
N ALA A 71 -14.75 -18.03 -13.35
CA ALA A 71 -13.56 -18.60 -12.72
C ALA A 71 -12.79 -19.51 -13.68
N ARG A 72 -13.48 -20.39 -14.43
CA ARG A 72 -12.85 -21.27 -15.44
C ARG A 72 -12.20 -20.49 -16.58
N LYS A 73 -12.83 -19.41 -17.06
CA LYS A 73 -12.27 -18.56 -18.12
C LYS A 73 -11.01 -17.83 -17.64
N LEU A 74 -11.05 -17.25 -16.43
CA LEU A 74 -9.89 -16.63 -15.82
C LEU A 74 -8.75 -17.63 -15.65
N GLU A 75 -9.05 -18.81 -15.08
CA GLU A 75 -8.06 -19.86 -14.88
C GLU A 75 -7.42 -20.32 -16.20
N ARG A 76 -8.20 -20.50 -17.23
CA ARG A 76 -7.70 -20.87 -18.57
C ARG A 76 -6.74 -19.79 -19.11
N GLY A 77 -7.11 -18.52 -19.01
CA GLY A 77 -6.24 -17.41 -19.46
C GLY A 77 -4.94 -17.34 -18.67
N VAL A 78 -5.01 -17.48 -17.34
CA VAL A 78 -3.81 -17.46 -16.49
C VAL A 78 -2.93 -18.68 -16.74
N ARG A 79 -3.48 -19.90 -16.86
CA ARG A 79 -2.70 -21.12 -17.16
C ARG A 79 -2.01 -21.05 -18.53
N ALA A 80 -2.64 -20.42 -19.51
CA ALA A 80 -2.02 -20.25 -20.83
C ALA A 80 -0.81 -19.32 -20.76
N LEU A 81 -0.87 -18.23 -19.98
CA LEU A 81 0.23 -17.26 -19.83
C LEU A 81 1.32 -17.70 -18.82
N PHE A 82 0.94 -18.42 -17.76
CA PHE A 82 1.78 -18.77 -16.63
C PHE A 82 1.71 -20.26 -16.29
N PRO A 83 2.12 -21.19 -17.18
CA PRO A 83 1.94 -22.63 -16.99
C PRO A 83 2.59 -23.15 -15.68
N ASP A 84 3.76 -22.60 -15.30
CA ASP A 84 4.51 -23.01 -14.12
C ASP A 84 4.27 -22.12 -12.87
N GLU A 85 3.55 -21.00 -13.00
CA GLU A 85 3.42 -19.97 -11.97
C GLU A 85 1.96 -19.61 -11.68
N VAL A 86 1.02 -20.49 -12.01
CA VAL A 86 -0.44 -20.26 -11.80
C VAL A 86 -0.75 -19.89 -10.36
N ALA A 87 -0.11 -20.55 -9.39
CA ALA A 87 -0.32 -20.33 -7.96
C ALA A 87 0.12 -18.93 -7.47
N ASP A 88 0.96 -18.23 -8.23
CA ASP A 88 1.46 -16.91 -7.88
C ASP A 88 0.65 -15.76 -8.50
N VAL A 89 -0.35 -16.07 -9.37
CA VAL A 89 -1.14 -15.06 -10.09
C VAL A 89 -2.64 -15.30 -9.93
N LEU A 90 -3.11 -16.51 -10.20
CA LEU A 90 -4.55 -16.83 -10.26
C LEU A 90 -5.33 -16.50 -8.97
N PRO A 91 -4.86 -16.86 -7.74
CA PRO A 91 -5.63 -16.61 -6.53
C PRO A 91 -5.94 -15.14 -6.31
N TYR A 92 -5.01 -14.27 -6.65
CA TYR A 92 -5.11 -12.84 -6.42
C TYR A 92 -5.97 -12.13 -7.45
N LEU A 93 -5.90 -12.55 -8.73
CA LEU A 93 -6.80 -12.03 -9.77
C LEU A 93 -8.23 -12.55 -9.58
N ALA A 94 -8.40 -13.79 -9.12
CA ALA A 94 -9.71 -14.33 -8.76
C ALA A 94 -10.33 -13.54 -7.60
N THR A 95 -9.55 -13.26 -6.54
CA THR A 95 -10.01 -12.45 -5.42
C THR A 95 -10.38 -11.03 -5.85
N LEU A 96 -9.58 -10.41 -6.74
CA LEU A 96 -9.88 -9.07 -7.28
C LEU A 96 -11.21 -9.05 -8.04
N LEU A 97 -11.51 -10.11 -8.80
CA LEU A 97 -12.76 -10.26 -9.55
C LEU A 97 -13.92 -10.80 -8.70
N ALA A 98 -13.72 -11.01 -7.39
CA ALA A 98 -14.66 -11.66 -6.48
C ALA A 98 -15.09 -13.06 -6.96
N LEU A 99 -14.17 -13.82 -7.59
CA LEU A 99 -14.41 -15.18 -8.08
C LEU A 99 -13.84 -16.22 -7.10
N PRO A 100 -14.40 -17.44 -7.07
CA PRO A 100 -13.89 -18.51 -6.22
C PRO A 100 -12.45 -18.88 -6.63
N VAL A 101 -11.62 -19.00 -5.60
CA VAL A 101 -10.25 -19.49 -5.76
C VAL A 101 -10.28 -21.02 -5.75
N PRO A 102 -9.56 -21.72 -6.65
CA PRO A 102 -9.46 -23.16 -6.62
C PRO A 102 -9.07 -23.71 -5.25
N PRO A 103 -9.69 -24.79 -4.74
CA PRO A 103 -9.43 -25.30 -3.38
C PRO A 103 -7.95 -25.57 -3.08
N GLU A 104 -7.21 -26.05 -4.06
CA GLU A 104 -5.75 -26.29 -3.95
C GLU A 104 -4.94 -25.01 -3.77
N LEU A 105 -5.46 -23.85 -4.16
CA LEU A 105 -4.80 -22.55 -4.05
C LEU A 105 -5.39 -21.66 -2.95
N GLU A 106 -6.46 -22.09 -2.28
CA GLU A 106 -7.14 -21.33 -1.22
C GLU A 106 -6.19 -20.95 -0.07
N HIS A 107 -5.23 -21.81 0.25
CA HIS A 107 -4.22 -21.56 1.26
C HIS A 107 -3.37 -20.32 0.97
N ARG A 108 -3.26 -19.89 -0.31
CA ARG A 108 -2.52 -18.69 -0.73
C ARG A 108 -3.19 -17.37 -0.32
N VAL A 109 -4.50 -17.38 -0.12
CA VAL A 109 -5.31 -16.18 0.19
C VAL A 109 -5.90 -16.21 1.60
N ARG A 110 -6.09 -17.38 2.17
CA ARG A 110 -6.81 -17.61 3.43
C ARG A 110 -6.27 -16.83 4.64
N TYR A 111 -4.96 -16.64 4.70
CA TYR A 111 -4.28 -16.00 5.84
C TYR A 111 -3.73 -14.61 5.51
N LEU A 112 -3.98 -14.10 4.30
CA LEU A 112 -3.53 -12.76 3.93
C LEU A 112 -4.41 -11.70 4.59
N ASP A 113 -3.75 -10.74 5.23
CA ASP A 113 -4.42 -9.49 5.58
C ASP A 113 -4.67 -8.63 4.31
N GLY A 114 -5.48 -7.58 4.44
CA GLY A 114 -5.80 -6.72 3.30
C GLY A 114 -4.55 -6.12 2.64
N GLN A 115 -3.52 -5.77 3.42
CA GLN A 115 -2.28 -5.19 2.88
C GLN A 115 -1.47 -6.21 2.08
N ALA A 116 -1.35 -7.44 2.60
CA ALA A 116 -0.68 -8.51 1.88
C ALA A 116 -1.44 -8.88 0.59
N MET A 117 -2.78 -8.91 0.65
CA MET A 117 -3.63 -9.14 -0.52
C MET A 117 -3.42 -8.09 -1.60
N GLY A 118 -3.45 -6.79 -1.25
CA GLY A 118 -3.25 -5.71 -2.22
C GLY A 118 -1.89 -5.75 -2.90
N ARG A 119 -0.85 -6.05 -2.13
CA ARG A 119 0.50 -6.24 -2.69
C ARG A 119 0.54 -7.38 -3.72
N GLN A 120 -0.13 -8.49 -3.41
CA GLN A 120 -0.21 -9.61 -4.35
C GLN A 120 -1.06 -9.28 -5.58
N VAL A 121 -2.15 -8.53 -5.42
CA VAL A 121 -2.96 -8.02 -6.54
C VAL A 121 -2.11 -7.12 -7.44
N PHE A 122 -1.38 -6.15 -6.88
CA PHE A 122 -0.52 -5.23 -7.65
C PHE A 122 0.58 -5.99 -8.39
N ARG A 123 1.24 -6.93 -7.72
CA ARG A 123 2.25 -7.80 -8.32
C ARG A 123 1.68 -8.66 -9.44
N SER A 124 0.52 -9.27 -9.22
CA SER A 124 -0.13 -10.14 -10.21
C SER A 124 -0.57 -9.36 -11.45
N MET A 125 -1.11 -8.14 -11.27
CA MET A 125 -1.47 -7.24 -12.36
C MET A 125 -0.23 -6.80 -13.15
N ARG A 126 0.85 -6.42 -12.46
CA ARG A 126 2.11 -6.06 -13.13
C ARG A 126 2.67 -7.23 -13.94
N ARG A 127 2.72 -8.44 -13.36
CA ARG A 127 3.19 -9.65 -14.05
C ARG A 127 2.32 -9.99 -15.26
N LEU A 128 0.99 -9.84 -15.12
CA LEU A 128 0.05 -10.06 -16.22
C LEU A 128 0.39 -9.16 -17.41
N PHE A 129 0.48 -7.84 -17.21
CA PHE A 129 0.74 -6.91 -18.30
C PHE A 129 2.17 -7.01 -18.84
N GLU A 130 3.15 -7.31 -17.99
CA GLU A 130 4.51 -7.59 -18.42
C GLU A 130 4.57 -8.81 -19.34
N ARG A 131 3.85 -9.89 -18.99
CA ARG A 131 3.81 -11.11 -19.81
C ARG A 131 3.06 -10.89 -21.11
N LEU A 132 1.91 -10.22 -21.09
CA LEU A 132 1.15 -9.85 -22.28
C LEU A 132 1.98 -8.97 -23.22
N ALA A 133 2.72 -7.99 -22.69
CA ALA A 133 3.59 -7.13 -23.48
C ALA A 133 4.78 -7.87 -24.13
N ARG A 134 5.22 -8.99 -23.58
CA ARG A 134 6.22 -9.87 -24.20
C ARG A 134 5.68 -10.65 -25.41
N GLU A 135 4.38 -10.98 -25.40
CA GLU A 135 3.76 -11.70 -26.50
C GLU A 135 3.41 -10.79 -27.68
N ARG A 136 2.85 -9.61 -27.40
CA ARG A 136 2.49 -8.58 -28.38
C ARG A 136 2.39 -7.20 -27.73
N PRO A 137 2.54 -6.10 -28.48
CA PRO A 137 2.38 -4.76 -27.92
C PRO A 137 0.98 -4.57 -27.31
N VAL A 138 0.93 -3.97 -26.12
CA VAL A 138 -0.30 -3.77 -25.34
C VAL A 138 -0.64 -2.29 -25.25
N VAL A 139 -1.90 -1.95 -25.49
CA VAL A 139 -2.46 -0.61 -25.27
C VAL A 139 -3.51 -0.71 -24.16
N LEU A 140 -3.25 -0.04 -23.03
CA LEU A 140 -4.20 0.08 -21.93
C LEU A 140 -4.83 1.48 -21.97
N VAL A 141 -6.13 1.53 -22.16
CA VAL A 141 -6.90 2.78 -22.22
C VAL A 141 -7.75 2.92 -20.96
N PHE A 142 -7.59 4.06 -20.29
CA PHE A 142 -8.36 4.44 -19.11
C PHE A 142 -9.24 5.65 -19.45
N GLU A 143 -10.53 5.39 -19.72
CA GLU A 143 -11.50 6.44 -20.02
C GLU A 143 -12.07 7.08 -18.75
N ASP A 144 -12.38 8.38 -18.87
CA ASP A 144 -12.99 9.20 -17.81
C ASP A 144 -12.19 9.14 -16.48
N LEU A 145 -10.85 9.16 -16.58
CA LEU A 145 -9.90 8.96 -15.47
C LEU A 145 -10.10 9.97 -14.32
N HIS A 146 -10.74 11.11 -14.56
CA HIS A 146 -11.10 12.08 -13.51
C HIS A 146 -12.14 11.54 -12.52
N TRP A 147 -12.85 10.46 -12.85
CA TRP A 147 -13.75 9.71 -11.97
C TRP A 147 -13.13 8.42 -11.41
N ALA A 148 -11.86 8.16 -11.71
CA ALA A 148 -11.22 6.96 -11.21
C ALA A 148 -11.15 6.95 -9.68
N ASP A 149 -11.38 5.78 -9.11
CA ASP A 149 -11.13 5.50 -7.72
C ASP A 149 -9.62 5.60 -7.41
N ARG A 150 -9.30 5.86 -6.14
CA ARG A 150 -7.90 6.07 -5.73
C ARG A 150 -7.05 4.82 -5.90
N SER A 151 -7.61 3.65 -5.60
CA SER A 151 -6.91 2.37 -5.74
C SER A 151 -6.56 2.07 -7.18
N SER A 152 -7.44 2.42 -8.14
CA SER A 152 -7.12 2.35 -9.58
C SER A 152 -5.96 3.26 -9.96
N THR A 153 -5.93 4.51 -9.48
CA THR A 153 -4.82 5.42 -9.80
C THR A 153 -3.50 4.96 -9.16
N GLU A 154 -3.51 4.43 -7.95
CA GLU A 154 -2.35 3.83 -7.30
C GLU A 154 -1.84 2.59 -8.04
N LEU A 155 -2.74 1.75 -8.58
CA LEU A 155 -2.35 0.62 -9.42
C LEU A 155 -1.76 1.07 -10.77
N ILE A 156 -2.32 2.12 -11.41
CA ILE A 156 -1.70 2.71 -12.61
C ILE A 156 -0.30 3.24 -12.29
N GLU A 157 -0.11 3.96 -11.18
CA GLU A 157 1.22 4.41 -10.72
C GLU A 157 2.21 3.24 -10.61
N HIS A 158 1.75 2.10 -10.08
CA HIS A 158 2.57 0.89 -9.95
C HIS A 158 2.95 0.25 -11.30
N LEU A 159 2.14 0.46 -12.34
CA LEU A 159 2.37 -0.06 -13.69
C LEU A 159 3.24 0.86 -14.55
N LEU A 160 3.41 2.15 -14.20
CA LEU A 160 4.19 3.10 -14.99
C LEU A 160 5.61 2.59 -15.36
N PRO A 161 6.38 1.94 -14.46
CA PRO A 161 7.71 1.44 -14.82
C PRO A 161 7.73 0.43 -15.99
N LEU A 162 6.61 -0.22 -16.30
CA LEU A 162 6.54 -1.17 -17.41
C LEU A 162 6.74 -0.52 -18.78
N VAL A 163 6.49 0.78 -18.93
CA VAL A 163 6.71 1.50 -20.18
C VAL A 163 8.20 1.60 -20.56
N GLU A 164 9.09 1.41 -19.58
CA GLU A 164 10.54 1.41 -19.79
C GLU A 164 11.05 0.03 -20.25
N THR A 165 10.37 -1.03 -19.80
CA THR A 165 10.85 -2.42 -19.93
C THR A 165 10.16 -3.20 -21.04
N GLY A 166 9.03 -2.71 -21.59
CA GLY A 166 8.25 -3.43 -22.59
C GLY A 166 7.43 -2.55 -23.52
N PRO A 167 6.86 -3.11 -24.59
CA PRO A 167 6.01 -2.40 -25.53
C PRO A 167 4.58 -2.21 -24.96
N LEU A 168 4.47 -1.40 -23.92
CA LEU A 168 3.22 -1.07 -23.23
C LEU A 168 2.91 0.43 -23.39
N LEU A 169 1.75 0.75 -23.96
CA LEU A 169 1.23 2.11 -24.05
C LEU A 169 0.10 2.30 -23.04
N LEU A 170 0.27 3.28 -22.14
CA LEU A 170 -0.76 3.69 -21.18
C LEU A 170 -1.43 4.97 -21.68
N CYS A 171 -2.73 4.92 -21.93
CA CYS A 171 -3.53 6.06 -22.38
C CYS A 171 -4.53 6.48 -21.32
N GLY A 172 -4.32 7.65 -20.70
CA GLY A 172 -5.24 8.23 -19.73
C GLY A 172 -6.09 9.35 -20.36
N ILE A 173 -7.42 9.21 -20.31
CA ILE A 173 -8.37 10.16 -20.90
C ILE A 173 -9.16 10.85 -19.78
N GLY A 174 -9.16 12.18 -19.72
CA GLY A 174 -9.85 12.89 -18.64
C GLY A 174 -10.06 14.39 -18.86
N ARG A 175 -10.58 15.04 -17.81
CA ARG A 175 -10.65 16.51 -17.71
C ARG A 175 -9.36 17.06 -17.12
N PRO A 176 -9.01 18.34 -17.35
CA PRO A 176 -7.73 18.92 -16.90
C PRO A 176 -7.70 19.29 -15.40
N GLU A 177 -8.39 18.56 -14.54
CA GLU A 177 -8.44 18.80 -13.10
C GLU A 177 -7.07 18.54 -12.43
N ARG A 178 -6.58 19.49 -11.61
CA ARG A 178 -5.25 19.39 -10.97
C ARG A 178 -5.27 18.69 -9.61
N GLU A 179 -6.32 18.84 -8.84
CA GLU A 179 -6.40 18.34 -7.44
C GLU A 179 -7.02 16.93 -7.33
N SER A 180 -7.33 16.29 -8.46
CA SER A 180 -7.86 14.92 -8.49
C SER A 180 -6.75 13.86 -8.39
N PRO A 181 -7.05 12.60 -8.04
CA PRO A 181 -6.10 11.49 -8.11
C PRO A 181 -5.47 11.35 -9.50
N ALA A 182 -6.25 11.57 -10.56
CA ALA A 182 -5.76 11.60 -11.95
C ALA A 182 -4.79 12.76 -12.21
N GLY A 183 -4.99 13.92 -11.57
CA GLY A 183 -4.07 15.07 -11.64
C GLY A 183 -2.70 14.74 -11.04
N ARG A 184 -2.68 14.01 -9.92
CA ARG A 184 -1.44 13.53 -9.29
C ARG A 184 -0.70 12.53 -10.19
N LEU A 185 -1.43 11.55 -10.75
CA LEU A 185 -0.86 10.56 -11.70
C LEU A 185 -0.21 11.27 -12.91
N ARG A 186 -0.89 12.26 -13.47
CA ARG A 186 -0.36 13.08 -14.56
C ARG A 186 0.92 13.82 -14.17
N GLN A 187 0.96 14.42 -12.97
CA GLN A 187 2.15 15.10 -12.48
C GLN A 187 3.33 14.13 -12.35
N LEU A 188 3.08 12.92 -11.84
CA LEU A 188 4.09 11.87 -11.71
C LEU A 188 4.62 11.45 -13.10
N ALA A 189 3.72 11.25 -14.08
CA ALA A 189 4.12 10.91 -15.45
C ALA A 189 4.98 12.03 -16.09
N ARG A 190 4.61 13.30 -15.90
CA ARG A 190 5.40 14.46 -16.38
C ARG A 190 6.79 14.56 -15.79
N THR A 191 6.95 14.29 -14.50
CA THR A 191 8.22 14.48 -13.80
C THR A 191 9.10 13.23 -13.82
N GLY A 192 8.51 12.05 -13.70
CA GLY A 192 9.22 10.77 -13.62
C GLY A 192 9.50 10.11 -14.97
N TYR A 193 8.69 10.43 -16.00
CA TYR A 193 8.75 9.77 -17.32
C TYR A 193 8.72 10.78 -18.46
N ALA A 194 9.38 11.92 -18.32
CA ALA A 194 9.33 13.06 -19.26
C ALA A 194 9.60 12.66 -20.72
N ASP A 195 10.58 11.77 -20.96
CA ASP A 195 10.98 11.31 -22.28
C ASP A 195 9.98 10.32 -22.93
N ARG A 196 8.99 9.85 -22.17
CA ARG A 196 8.00 8.84 -22.58
C ARG A 196 6.57 9.32 -22.42
N TYR A 197 6.37 10.51 -21.87
CA TYR A 197 5.07 11.10 -21.65
C TYR A 197 4.71 12.11 -22.74
N THR A 198 3.57 11.89 -23.37
CA THR A 198 2.98 12.83 -24.34
C THR A 198 1.63 13.30 -23.82
N GLU A 199 1.44 14.60 -23.77
CA GLU A 199 0.16 15.20 -23.39
C GLU A 199 -0.51 15.85 -24.60
N VAL A 200 -1.73 15.40 -24.89
CA VAL A 200 -2.59 15.96 -25.94
C VAL A 200 -3.75 16.69 -25.27
N VAL A 201 -3.76 18.01 -25.37
CA VAL A 201 -4.85 18.84 -24.83
C VAL A 201 -5.77 19.24 -25.93
N LEU A 202 -7.02 18.78 -25.90
CA LEU A 202 -8.05 19.20 -26.85
C LEU A 202 -8.58 20.57 -26.44
N ALA A 203 -8.46 21.50 -27.33
CA ALA A 203 -9.12 22.82 -27.26
C ALA A 203 -10.42 22.82 -28.08
N PRO A 204 -11.32 23.78 -27.83
CA PRO A 204 -12.45 24.04 -28.71
C PRO A 204 -11.99 24.19 -30.15
N LEU A 205 -12.81 23.76 -31.09
CA LEU A 205 -12.49 23.87 -32.51
C LEU A 205 -12.40 25.34 -32.93
N PRO A 206 -11.36 25.73 -33.67
CA PRO A 206 -11.30 27.05 -34.29
C PRO A 206 -12.49 27.31 -35.23
N PRO A 207 -12.80 28.57 -35.60
CA PRO A 207 -13.97 28.89 -36.41
C PRO A 207 -14.08 28.13 -37.75
N ALA A 208 -12.96 27.94 -38.46
CA ALA A 208 -12.97 27.24 -39.75
C ALA A 208 -13.29 25.75 -39.64
N PRO A 209 -12.62 24.92 -38.76
CA PRO A 209 -13.04 23.55 -38.47
C PRO A 209 -14.47 23.43 -37.91
N SER A 210 -14.91 24.36 -37.06
CA SER A 210 -16.29 24.40 -36.58
C SER A 210 -17.31 24.60 -37.68
N ALA A 211 -17.00 25.46 -38.69
CA ALA A 211 -17.84 25.65 -39.87
C ALA A 211 -17.92 24.37 -40.73
N VAL A 212 -16.79 23.66 -40.90
CA VAL A 212 -16.78 22.37 -41.63
C VAL A 212 -17.60 21.32 -40.88
N LEU A 213 -17.52 21.28 -39.55
CA LEU A 213 -18.34 20.38 -38.72
C LEU A 213 -19.83 20.68 -38.92
N LEU A 214 -20.20 21.96 -38.90
CA LEU A 214 -21.59 22.42 -39.15
C LEU A 214 -22.09 21.97 -40.51
N ASP A 215 -21.31 22.19 -41.59
CA ASP A 215 -21.66 21.81 -42.96
C ASP A 215 -21.82 20.29 -43.10
N ASN A 216 -20.96 19.51 -42.46
CA ASN A 216 -21.05 18.03 -42.42
C ASN A 216 -22.29 17.54 -41.68
N LEU A 217 -22.64 18.15 -40.55
CA LEU A 217 -23.82 17.76 -39.76
C LEU A 217 -25.13 18.08 -40.51
N LEU A 218 -25.16 19.16 -41.25
CA LEU A 218 -26.31 19.55 -42.06
C LEU A 218 -26.27 18.94 -43.46
N MET A 219 -25.24 18.21 -43.83
CA MET A 219 -25.04 17.58 -45.14
C MET A 219 -25.18 18.55 -46.31
N THR A 220 -24.85 19.82 -46.10
CA THR A 220 -24.89 20.89 -47.10
C THR A 220 -23.95 22.03 -46.76
N PRO A 221 -23.22 22.59 -47.73
CA PRO A 221 -22.41 23.79 -47.50
C PRO A 221 -23.28 25.08 -47.54
N ALA A 222 -24.54 25.01 -47.93
CA ALA A 222 -25.44 26.14 -48.09
C ALA A 222 -26.19 26.51 -46.79
N VAL A 223 -25.43 26.64 -45.69
CA VAL A 223 -25.96 27.13 -44.42
C VAL A 223 -26.05 28.66 -44.46
N PRO A 224 -27.20 29.27 -44.12
CA PRO A 224 -27.31 30.72 -44.06
C PRO A 224 -26.23 31.36 -43.18
N ALA A 225 -25.54 32.39 -43.68
CA ALA A 225 -24.39 32.99 -42.99
C ALA A 225 -24.73 33.47 -41.58
N ARG A 226 -25.91 34.07 -41.36
CA ARG A 226 -26.39 34.53 -40.04
C ARG A 226 -26.60 33.34 -39.05
N LEU A 227 -27.15 32.22 -39.55
CA LEU A 227 -27.32 31.01 -38.71
C LEU A 227 -25.97 30.43 -38.35
N ARG A 228 -25.04 30.36 -39.31
CA ARG A 228 -23.66 29.89 -39.07
C ARG A 228 -23.00 30.72 -37.96
N GLU A 229 -23.06 32.04 -38.07
CA GLU A 229 -22.47 32.95 -37.07
C GLU A 229 -23.12 32.79 -35.70
N LEU A 230 -24.45 32.67 -35.63
CA LEU A 230 -25.19 32.47 -34.38
C LEU A 230 -24.74 31.18 -33.68
N ILE A 231 -24.71 30.06 -34.44
CA ILE A 231 -24.29 28.76 -33.86
C ILE A 231 -22.83 28.80 -33.41
N LEU A 232 -21.91 29.27 -34.24
CA LEU A 232 -20.48 29.31 -33.91
C LEU A 232 -20.19 30.20 -32.69
N ARG A 233 -20.84 31.35 -32.60
CA ARG A 233 -20.72 32.26 -31.46
C ARG A 233 -21.24 31.66 -30.17
N LYS A 234 -22.41 30.95 -30.18
CA LYS A 234 -23.03 30.36 -29.00
C LYS A 234 -22.30 29.11 -28.54
N THR A 235 -21.74 28.33 -29.43
CA THR A 235 -21.12 27.05 -29.12
C THR A 235 -19.62 27.12 -28.77
N GLU A 236 -19.01 28.31 -29.05
CA GLU A 236 -17.59 28.59 -28.75
C GLU A 236 -16.64 27.49 -29.27
N GLY A 237 -17.02 26.82 -30.35
CA GLY A 237 -16.24 25.75 -30.97
C GLY A 237 -16.30 24.39 -30.26
N ASN A 238 -17.19 24.19 -29.29
CA ASN A 238 -17.41 22.87 -28.69
C ASN A 238 -18.21 21.96 -29.65
N PRO A 239 -17.63 20.86 -30.18
CA PRO A 239 -18.29 20.02 -31.18
C PRO A 239 -19.64 19.46 -30.76
N PHE A 240 -19.74 19.02 -29.53
CA PHE A 240 -20.97 18.46 -28.97
C PHE A 240 -22.04 19.56 -28.81
N PHE A 241 -21.64 20.76 -28.42
CA PHE A 241 -22.57 21.89 -28.33
C PHE A 241 -23.10 22.28 -29.70
N VAL A 242 -22.24 22.27 -30.75
CA VAL A 242 -22.69 22.50 -32.17
C VAL A 242 -23.74 21.45 -32.55
N GLU A 243 -23.49 20.17 -32.31
CA GLU A 243 -24.41 19.08 -32.62
C GLU A 243 -25.75 19.24 -31.88
N GLU A 244 -25.73 19.55 -30.58
CA GLU A 244 -26.95 19.71 -29.79
C GLU A 244 -27.77 20.94 -30.14
N VAL A 245 -27.12 22.05 -30.49
CA VAL A 245 -27.79 23.25 -30.98
C VAL A 245 -28.52 22.99 -32.31
N ILE A 246 -27.85 22.31 -33.25
CA ILE A 246 -28.47 21.95 -34.54
C ILE A 246 -29.69 21.07 -34.30
N ARG A 247 -29.57 20.05 -33.46
CA ARG A 247 -30.68 19.15 -33.11
C ARG A 247 -31.83 19.88 -32.44
N ALA A 248 -31.53 20.83 -31.57
CA ALA A 248 -32.57 21.66 -30.95
C ALA A 248 -33.32 22.53 -31.98
N LEU A 249 -32.58 23.11 -32.91
CA LEU A 249 -33.17 23.93 -34.00
C LEU A 249 -34.02 23.12 -34.99
N VAL A 250 -33.63 21.88 -35.26
CA VAL A 250 -34.43 20.95 -36.08
C VAL A 250 -35.70 20.52 -35.33
N ALA A 251 -35.55 20.17 -34.06
CA ALA A 251 -36.66 19.71 -33.21
C ALA A 251 -37.71 20.81 -32.94
N ASP A 252 -37.29 22.09 -32.88
CA ASP A 252 -38.24 23.19 -32.66
C ASP A 252 -38.83 23.75 -33.96
N GLY A 253 -38.47 23.16 -35.09
CA GLY A 253 -38.94 23.61 -36.41
C GLY A 253 -38.36 24.96 -36.86
N SER A 254 -37.37 25.51 -36.14
CA SER A 254 -36.67 26.74 -36.58
C SER A 254 -35.78 26.47 -37.77
N LEU A 255 -35.24 25.23 -37.89
CA LEU A 255 -34.45 24.76 -39.01
C LEU A 255 -35.21 23.64 -39.72
N VAL A 256 -35.63 23.91 -40.99
CA VAL A 256 -36.45 22.99 -41.78
C VAL A 256 -35.74 22.63 -43.06
N TRP A 257 -35.82 21.35 -43.45
CA TRP A 257 -35.30 20.87 -44.72
C TRP A 257 -36.27 21.23 -45.87
N ASP A 258 -35.83 22.02 -46.83
CA ASP A 258 -36.56 22.30 -48.05
C ASP A 258 -36.21 21.28 -49.15
N ALA A 259 -37.11 20.32 -49.35
CA ALA A 259 -36.89 19.25 -50.31
C ALA A 259 -36.84 19.76 -51.78
N GLY A 260 -37.49 20.88 -52.12
CA GLY A 260 -37.49 21.47 -53.46
C GLY A 260 -36.14 22.17 -53.76
N ALA A 261 -35.60 22.90 -52.81
CA ALA A 261 -34.32 23.56 -52.91
C ALA A 261 -33.11 22.71 -52.46
N ARG A 262 -33.36 21.56 -51.93
CA ARG A 262 -32.33 20.65 -51.34
C ARG A 262 -31.37 21.35 -50.35
N GLN A 263 -31.92 22.21 -49.49
CA GLN A 263 -31.14 22.97 -48.52
C GLN A 263 -31.92 23.17 -47.21
N TRP A 264 -31.19 23.41 -46.16
CA TRP A 264 -31.75 23.82 -44.89
C TRP A 264 -32.09 25.32 -44.92
N ARG A 265 -33.29 25.69 -44.45
CA ARG A 265 -33.70 27.07 -44.29
C ARG A 265 -34.20 27.35 -42.86
N LEU A 266 -33.99 28.59 -42.42
CA LEU A 266 -34.63 29.07 -41.20
C LEU A 266 -36.11 29.35 -41.50
N ALA A 267 -36.96 28.75 -40.66
CA ALA A 267 -38.41 29.01 -40.70
C ALA A 267 -38.78 30.29 -39.93
N ARG A 268 -37.85 30.85 -39.15
CA ARG A 268 -38.01 32.06 -38.33
C ARG A 268 -36.81 32.98 -38.54
N GLU A 269 -37.02 34.31 -38.30
CA GLU A 269 -35.88 35.23 -38.30
C GLU A 269 -34.85 34.87 -37.20
N PRO A 270 -33.54 35.00 -37.46
CA PRO A 270 -32.48 34.61 -36.49
C PRO A 270 -32.63 35.26 -35.11
N ASP A 271 -33.14 36.47 -35.05
CA ASP A 271 -33.36 37.24 -33.83
C ASP A 271 -34.54 36.70 -32.98
N GLN A 272 -35.41 35.89 -33.58
CA GLN A 272 -36.51 35.19 -32.90
C GLN A 272 -36.13 33.80 -32.42
N VAL A 273 -34.97 33.32 -32.79
CA VAL A 273 -34.46 32.00 -32.34
C VAL A 273 -33.81 32.12 -30.96
N THR A 274 -34.50 31.68 -29.94
CA THR A 274 -33.99 31.71 -28.57
C THR A 274 -33.23 30.41 -28.28
N LEU A 275 -31.90 30.49 -28.23
CA LEU A 275 -31.05 29.39 -27.84
C LEU A 275 -30.59 29.58 -26.39
N PRO A 276 -30.64 28.54 -25.54
CA PRO A 276 -30.04 28.62 -24.21
C PRO A 276 -28.54 28.92 -24.28
N ASP A 277 -28.04 29.67 -23.30
CA ASP A 277 -26.63 30.11 -23.25
C ASP A 277 -25.67 28.99 -22.85
N THR A 278 -26.17 27.89 -22.30
CA THR A 278 -25.38 26.77 -21.80
C THR A 278 -25.75 25.49 -22.51
N LEU A 279 -24.75 24.60 -22.65
CA LEU A 279 -24.95 23.25 -23.18
C LEU A 279 -26.00 22.47 -22.37
N GLN A 280 -25.98 22.62 -21.04
CA GLN A 280 -26.98 22.01 -20.16
C GLN A 280 -28.39 22.52 -20.46
N GLY A 281 -28.56 23.81 -20.68
CA GLY A 281 -29.84 24.41 -21.06
C GLY A 281 -30.36 23.88 -22.40
N VAL A 282 -29.49 23.67 -23.40
CA VAL A 282 -29.90 23.09 -24.70
C VAL A 282 -30.32 21.64 -24.55
N ILE A 283 -29.56 20.83 -23.74
CA ILE A 283 -29.95 19.47 -23.46
C ILE A 283 -31.31 19.41 -22.74
N MET A 284 -31.52 20.26 -21.74
CA MET A 284 -32.78 20.30 -20.98
C MET A 284 -33.95 20.73 -21.83
N ALA A 285 -33.79 21.70 -22.74
CA ALA A 285 -34.81 22.12 -23.70
C ALA A 285 -35.24 20.96 -24.62
N ARG A 286 -34.34 20.04 -24.96
CA ARG A 286 -34.68 18.81 -25.69
C ARG A 286 -35.43 17.81 -24.83
N VAL A 287 -34.94 17.56 -23.62
CA VAL A 287 -35.57 16.63 -22.66
C VAL A 287 -36.98 17.10 -22.30
N ASP A 288 -37.21 18.43 -22.17
CA ASP A 288 -38.54 19.00 -21.83
C ASP A 288 -39.59 18.86 -22.94
N ARG A 289 -39.15 18.61 -24.17
CA ARG A 289 -40.04 18.37 -25.34
C ARG A 289 -40.46 16.93 -25.52
N LEU A 290 -39.82 16.00 -24.80
CA LEU A 290 -40.23 14.59 -24.84
C LEU A 290 -41.66 14.42 -24.28
N ASP A 291 -42.37 13.47 -24.80
CA ASP A 291 -43.60 13.01 -24.16
C ASP A 291 -43.33 12.63 -22.72
N GLU A 292 -44.29 12.86 -21.83
CA GLU A 292 -44.06 12.73 -20.39
C GLU A 292 -43.58 11.31 -19.99
N ASP A 293 -44.11 10.26 -20.63
CA ASP A 293 -43.70 8.87 -20.38
C ASP A 293 -42.23 8.59 -20.78
N VAL A 294 -41.82 9.13 -21.96
CA VAL A 294 -40.43 9.01 -22.46
C VAL A 294 -39.47 9.80 -21.57
N LYS A 295 -39.91 10.98 -21.11
CA LYS A 295 -39.14 11.83 -20.18
C LYS A 295 -38.97 11.18 -18.83
N GLN A 296 -40.01 10.56 -18.26
CA GLN A 296 -39.92 9.83 -16.99
C GLN A 296 -39.00 8.60 -17.13
N LEU A 297 -39.08 7.90 -18.27
CA LEU A 297 -38.16 6.79 -18.55
C LEU A 297 -36.71 7.23 -18.62
N LEU A 298 -36.42 8.35 -19.32
CA LEU A 298 -35.05 8.91 -19.39
C LEU A 298 -34.54 9.34 -18.00
N LYS A 299 -35.43 9.93 -17.17
CA LYS A 299 -35.11 10.26 -15.78
C LYS A 299 -34.79 9.01 -14.95
N ALA A 300 -35.59 7.95 -15.07
CA ALA A 300 -35.33 6.68 -14.39
C ALA A 300 -33.99 6.06 -14.84
N ALA A 301 -33.71 6.06 -16.15
CA ALA A 301 -32.45 5.61 -16.69
C ALA A 301 -31.26 6.40 -16.14
N SER A 302 -31.38 7.74 -15.99
CA SER A 302 -30.32 8.60 -15.47
C SER A 302 -29.94 8.31 -14.02
N ILE A 303 -30.87 7.80 -13.21
CA ILE A 303 -30.64 7.36 -11.82
C ILE A 303 -29.84 6.07 -11.74
N ILE A 304 -30.11 5.11 -12.66
CA ILE A 304 -29.33 3.85 -12.70
C ILE A 304 -27.86 4.16 -13.01
N GLY A 305 -27.63 5.07 -13.96
CA GLY A 305 -26.30 5.52 -14.32
C GLY A 305 -26.13 5.78 -15.81
N ARG A 306 -24.87 6.01 -16.25
CA ARG A 306 -24.56 6.26 -17.66
C ARG A 306 -24.81 5.03 -18.55
N SER A 307 -24.66 3.84 -18.01
CA SER A 307 -24.97 2.55 -18.65
C SER A 307 -25.94 1.80 -17.75
N PHE A 308 -26.93 1.16 -18.34
CA PHE A 308 -28.00 0.53 -17.60
C PHE A 308 -28.59 -0.69 -18.34
N PHE A 309 -28.94 -1.72 -17.57
CA PHE A 309 -29.56 -2.93 -18.07
C PHE A 309 -31.06 -2.71 -18.30
N TYR A 310 -31.55 -3.25 -19.40
CA TYR A 310 -32.99 -3.24 -19.74
C TYR A 310 -33.86 -3.76 -18.60
N ARG A 311 -33.50 -4.90 -17.99
CA ARG A 311 -34.29 -5.52 -16.91
C ARG A 311 -34.35 -4.64 -15.65
N VAL A 312 -33.26 -3.90 -15.32
CA VAL A 312 -33.28 -2.97 -14.19
C VAL A 312 -34.18 -1.79 -14.50
N LEU A 313 -34.05 -1.22 -15.70
CA LEU A 313 -34.89 -0.12 -16.12
C LEU A 313 -36.37 -0.53 -16.19
N ARG A 314 -36.68 -1.73 -16.72
CA ARG A 314 -38.05 -2.30 -16.76
C ARG A 314 -38.65 -2.44 -15.37
N ALA A 315 -37.90 -2.86 -14.39
CA ALA A 315 -38.37 -3.03 -13.02
C ALA A 315 -38.67 -1.72 -12.27
N ILE A 316 -38.00 -0.62 -12.67
CA ILE A 316 -38.17 0.69 -12.01
C ILE A 316 -39.00 1.69 -12.84
N ALA A 317 -39.24 1.42 -14.13
CA ALA A 317 -40.10 2.24 -14.97
C ALA A 317 -41.57 2.03 -14.60
N ASP A 318 -42.32 3.15 -14.56
CA ASP A 318 -43.78 3.08 -14.29
C ASP A 318 -44.58 2.77 -15.56
N ALA A 319 -43.94 2.43 -16.72
CA ALA A 319 -44.52 2.21 -18.03
C ALA A 319 -44.69 0.73 -18.33
N GLU A 320 -45.77 0.13 -17.89
CA GLU A 320 -46.14 -1.23 -18.32
C GLU A 320 -46.72 -1.20 -19.77
N GLY A 321 -45.99 -1.84 -20.71
CA GLY A 321 -46.45 -2.09 -22.09
C GLY A 321 -45.89 -1.21 -23.19
N GLU A 322 -45.29 -0.08 -22.90
CA GLU A 322 -44.73 0.85 -23.91
C GLU A 322 -43.20 1.04 -23.82
N LEU A 323 -42.51 0.27 -22.97
CA LEU A 323 -41.08 0.45 -22.69
C LEU A 323 -40.21 0.37 -23.95
N ASP A 324 -40.46 -0.64 -24.80
CA ASP A 324 -39.63 -0.85 -26.00
C ASP A 324 -39.83 0.29 -27.00
N ARG A 325 -41.07 0.76 -27.20
CA ARG A 325 -41.35 1.93 -28.04
C ARG A 325 -40.68 3.20 -27.55
N ASN A 326 -40.75 3.42 -26.23
CA ASN A 326 -40.11 4.61 -25.62
C ASN A 326 -38.59 4.54 -25.69
N LEU A 327 -37.99 3.35 -25.58
CA LEU A 327 -36.54 3.15 -25.78
C LEU A 327 -36.12 3.35 -27.23
N ASP A 328 -36.92 2.89 -28.20
CA ASP A 328 -36.70 3.13 -29.64
C ASP A 328 -36.75 4.62 -29.95
N GLU A 329 -37.71 5.35 -29.37
CA GLU A 329 -37.79 6.82 -29.52
C GLU A 329 -36.54 7.53 -28.94
N LEU A 330 -36.11 7.13 -27.74
CA LEU A 330 -34.87 7.66 -27.13
C LEU A 330 -33.62 7.36 -27.98
N GLN A 331 -33.59 6.21 -28.65
CA GLN A 331 -32.52 5.86 -29.59
C GLN A 331 -32.59 6.67 -30.88
N GLN A 332 -33.78 6.85 -31.47
CA GLN A 332 -33.98 7.68 -32.64
C GLN A 332 -33.59 9.15 -32.39
N LEU A 333 -33.88 9.65 -31.19
CA LEU A 333 -33.44 10.97 -30.72
C LEU A 333 -31.96 11.01 -30.32
N GLU A 334 -31.25 9.90 -30.45
CA GLU A 334 -29.82 9.77 -30.11
C GLU A 334 -29.48 10.21 -28.67
N LEU A 335 -30.40 10.11 -27.73
CA LEU A 335 -30.14 10.35 -26.28
C LEU A 335 -29.49 9.16 -25.64
N ILE A 336 -29.89 7.94 -26.04
CA ILE A 336 -29.31 6.68 -25.63
C ILE A 336 -28.89 5.86 -26.85
N ARG A 337 -28.04 4.87 -26.64
CA ARG A 337 -27.67 3.85 -27.63
C ARG A 337 -27.63 2.47 -26.99
N GLU A 338 -27.95 1.47 -27.81
CA GLU A 338 -27.72 0.09 -27.45
C GLU A 338 -26.21 -0.19 -27.46
N LYS A 339 -25.71 -0.76 -26.37
CA LYS A 339 -24.32 -1.13 -26.22
C LYS A 339 -24.10 -2.60 -26.58
N ARG A 340 -25.04 -3.45 -26.20
CA ARG A 340 -24.97 -4.90 -26.34
C ARG A 340 -26.40 -5.49 -26.34
N ARG A 341 -26.63 -6.52 -27.18
CA ARG A 341 -27.91 -7.29 -27.21
C ARG A 341 -27.83 -8.62 -26.47
N LEU A 342 -26.70 -9.24 -26.49
CA LEU A 342 -26.46 -10.53 -25.86
C LEU A 342 -25.25 -10.41 -24.94
N PRO A 343 -25.28 -10.95 -23.77
CA PRO A 343 -26.31 -11.81 -23.15
C PRO A 343 -27.50 -11.07 -22.60
N GLU A 344 -27.31 -9.84 -22.20
CA GLU A 344 -28.35 -8.99 -21.67
C GLU A 344 -28.34 -7.63 -22.39
N LEU A 345 -29.55 -7.14 -22.65
CA LEU A 345 -29.74 -5.88 -23.33
C LEU A 345 -29.29 -4.73 -22.42
N GLU A 346 -28.20 -4.06 -22.82
CA GLU A 346 -27.60 -2.93 -22.12
C GLU A 346 -27.68 -1.69 -23.01
N TYR A 347 -28.15 -0.60 -22.42
CA TYR A 347 -28.17 0.71 -23.03
C TYR A 347 -27.18 1.66 -22.34
N PHE A 348 -26.77 2.71 -23.03
CA PHE A 348 -25.98 3.77 -22.43
C PHE A 348 -26.38 5.14 -22.98
N PHE A 349 -26.22 6.16 -22.14
CA PHE A 349 -26.36 7.55 -22.60
C PHE A 349 -25.24 7.88 -23.59
N LYS A 350 -25.61 8.33 -24.79
CA LYS A 350 -24.65 8.69 -25.85
C LYS A 350 -23.59 9.70 -25.34
N HIS A 351 -24.01 10.63 -24.49
CA HIS A 351 -23.15 11.61 -23.85
C HIS A 351 -23.39 11.66 -22.34
N ALA A 352 -22.31 11.71 -21.55
CA ALA A 352 -22.40 11.79 -20.09
C ALA A 352 -23.17 13.03 -19.61
N LEU A 353 -23.00 14.17 -20.32
CA LEU A 353 -23.70 15.41 -19.99
C LEU A 353 -25.24 15.29 -20.11
N VAL A 354 -25.74 14.43 -21.00
CA VAL A 354 -27.19 14.17 -21.09
C VAL A 354 -27.70 13.47 -19.85
N GLN A 355 -26.96 12.46 -19.37
CA GLN A 355 -27.26 11.78 -18.12
C GLN A 355 -27.17 12.74 -16.94
N GLU A 356 -26.08 13.50 -16.80
CA GLU A 356 -25.86 14.46 -15.71
C GLU A 356 -26.98 15.52 -15.68
N ALA A 357 -27.30 16.17 -16.80
CA ALA A 357 -28.36 17.18 -16.89
C ALA A 357 -29.74 16.60 -16.55
N THR A 358 -30.04 15.41 -17.07
CA THR A 358 -31.32 14.72 -16.78
C THR A 358 -31.43 14.38 -15.30
N TYR A 359 -30.36 13.84 -14.69
CA TYR A 359 -30.30 13.50 -13.26
C TYR A 359 -30.52 14.75 -12.38
N ASP A 360 -29.85 15.85 -12.70
CA ASP A 360 -29.94 17.10 -11.93
C ASP A 360 -31.31 17.74 -12.02
N SER A 361 -32.06 17.50 -13.12
CA SER A 361 -33.44 17.99 -13.30
C SER A 361 -34.49 17.30 -12.42
N ILE A 362 -34.12 16.17 -11.79
CA ILE A 362 -35.06 15.40 -10.96
C ILE A 362 -35.18 16.06 -9.59
N VAL A 363 -36.42 16.34 -9.14
CA VAL A 363 -36.69 16.87 -7.81
C VAL A 363 -36.19 15.91 -6.74
N ALA A 364 -35.60 16.46 -5.67
CA ALA A 364 -34.90 15.69 -4.62
C ALA A 364 -35.73 14.51 -4.06
N GLU A 365 -37.03 14.73 -3.78
CA GLU A 365 -37.90 13.66 -3.26
C GLU A 365 -38.07 12.51 -4.25
N ARG A 366 -38.33 12.84 -5.53
CA ARG A 366 -38.46 11.81 -6.57
C ARG A 366 -37.14 11.09 -6.83
N ARG A 367 -36.01 11.82 -6.69
CA ARG A 367 -34.66 11.24 -6.81
C ARG A 367 -34.42 10.20 -5.70
N ARG A 368 -34.77 10.50 -4.45
CA ARG A 368 -34.70 9.54 -3.34
C ARG A 368 -35.55 8.29 -3.60
N GLN A 369 -36.78 8.45 -4.03
CA GLN A 369 -37.68 7.32 -4.35
C GLN A 369 -37.10 6.42 -5.46
N LEU A 370 -36.60 7.01 -6.54
CA LEU A 370 -36.01 6.26 -7.64
C LEU A 370 -34.74 5.51 -7.20
N HIS A 371 -33.84 6.14 -6.42
CA HIS A 371 -32.68 5.44 -5.86
C HIS A 371 -33.08 4.25 -4.99
N ARG A 372 -34.13 4.39 -4.15
CA ARG A 372 -34.65 3.27 -3.35
C ARG A 372 -35.14 2.13 -4.24
N ARG A 373 -35.96 2.43 -5.27
CA ARG A 373 -36.44 1.42 -6.24
C ARG A 373 -35.31 0.70 -6.97
N VAL A 374 -34.26 1.42 -7.38
CA VAL A 374 -33.08 0.79 -8.00
C VAL A 374 -32.39 -0.14 -7.00
N GLY A 375 -32.20 0.26 -5.75
CA GLY A 375 -31.63 -0.60 -4.72
C GLY A 375 -32.44 -1.88 -4.50
N GLU A 376 -33.75 -1.76 -4.32
CA GLU A 376 -34.67 -2.90 -4.15
C GLU A 376 -34.66 -3.83 -5.37
N CYS A 377 -34.62 -3.26 -6.57
CA CYS A 377 -34.52 -4.01 -7.81
C CYS A 377 -33.22 -4.82 -7.89
N ILE A 378 -32.07 -4.21 -7.58
CA ILE A 378 -30.76 -4.88 -7.57
C ILE A 378 -30.76 -6.01 -6.52
N GLU A 379 -31.28 -5.78 -5.31
CA GLU A 379 -31.42 -6.83 -4.29
C GLU A 379 -32.23 -8.03 -4.79
N SER A 380 -33.31 -7.78 -5.50
CA SER A 380 -34.18 -8.83 -6.03
C SER A 380 -33.54 -9.58 -7.20
N LEU A 381 -32.98 -8.86 -8.18
CA LEU A 381 -32.46 -9.46 -9.40
C LEU A 381 -31.13 -10.20 -9.18
N PHE A 382 -30.34 -9.79 -8.21
CA PHE A 382 -29.00 -10.32 -7.95
C PHE A 382 -28.87 -10.92 -6.54
N ALA A 383 -29.95 -11.51 -6.01
CA ALA A 383 -30.02 -12.05 -4.65
C ALA A 383 -28.88 -13.03 -4.30
N GLU A 384 -28.40 -13.80 -5.26
CA GLU A 384 -27.31 -14.77 -5.09
C GLU A 384 -25.90 -14.12 -5.11
N ARG A 385 -25.79 -12.86 -5.54
CA ARG A 385 -24.53 -12.15 -5.77
C ARG A 385 -24.50 -10.74 -5.17
N LEU A 386 -25.20 -10.54 -4.05
CA LEU A 386 -25.32 -9.21 -3.41
C LEU A 386 -23.97 -8.61 -2.97
N GLU A 387 -22.97 -9.43 -2.67
CA GLU A 387 -21.64 -8.94 -2.30
C GLU A 387 -20.99 -8.17 -3.43
N ASP A 388 -21.16 -8.60 -4.69
CA ASP A 388 -20.60 -7.93 -5.87
C ASP A 388 -21.20 -6.54 -6.07
N PHE A 389 -22.43 -6.35 -5.64
CA PHE A 389 -23.17 -5.10 -5.79
C PHE A 389 -23.19 -4.23 -4.53
N SER A 390 -22.47 -4.63 -3.47
CA SER A 390 -22.50 -3.94 -2.18
C SER A 390 -22.18 -2.45 -2.28
N GLY A 391 -21.20 -2.05 -3.10
CA GLY A 391 -20.84 -0.65 -3.34
C GLY A 391 -21.95 0.13 -4.09
N VAL A 392 -22.58 -0.51 -5.08
CA VAL A 392 -23.69 0.09 -5.83
C VAL A 392 -24.93 0.24 -4.94
N LEU A 393 -25.24 -0.79 -4.15
CA LEU A 393 -26.34 -0.76 -3.19
C LEU A 393 -26.12 0.30 -2.10
N ALA A 394 -24.89 0.39 -1.58
CA ALA A 394 -24.50 1.44 -0.64
C ALA A 394 -24.73 2.85 -1.23
N TYR A 395 -24.32 3.07 -2.47
CA TYR A 395 -24.53 4.32 -3.18
C TYR A 395 -26.02 4.66 -3.31
N HIS A 396 -26.85 3.71 -3.79
CA HIS A 396 -28.27 3.97 -4.00
C HIS A 396 -29.05 4.16 -2.69
N TYR A 397 -28.82 3.34 -1.65
CA TYR A 397 -29.52 3.49 -0.39
C TYR A 397 -29.06 4.74 0.38
N ALA A 398 -27.80 5.13 0.31
CA ALA A 398 -27.34 6.40 0.90
C ALA A 398 -28.02 7.61 0.23
N ARG A 399 -28.19 7.58 -1.10
CA ARG A 399 -28.91 8.62 -1.87
C ARG A 399 -30.42 8.58 -1.69
N ALA A 400 -30.97 7.42 -1.39
CA ALA A 400 -32.36 7.26 -1.00
C ALA A 400 -32.64 7.72 0.45
N GLU A 401 -31.60 8.06 1.22
CA GLU A 401 -31.66 8.33 2.66
C GLU A 401 -32.28 7.16 3.45
N ASP A 402 -32.17 5.94 2.91
CA ASP A 402 -32.56 4.72 3.60
C ASP A 402 -31.40 4.25 4.47
N TRP A 403 -31.19 4.95 5.60
CA TRP A 403 -30.03 4.74 6.46
C TRP A 403 -29.93 3.33 7.05
N PRO A 404 -31.05 2.63 7.39
CA PRO A 404 -30.98 1.23 7.85
C PRO A 404 -30.36 0.27 6.83
N LYS A 405 -30.67 0.40 5.56
CA LYS A 405 -30.04 -0.39 4.49
C LYS A 405 -28.69 0.16 4.08
N ALA A 406 -28.56 1.49 3.99
CA ALA A 406 -27.32 2.14 3.63
C ALA A 406 -26.16 1.72 4.55
N GLN A 407 -26.38 1.70 5.88
CA GLN A 407 -25.33 1.29 6.83
C GLN A 407 -24.81 -0.12 6.58
N ASP A 408 -25.71 -1.10 6.31
CA ASP A 408 -25.34 -2.49 6.09
C ASP A 408 -24.51 -2.64 4.82
N TYR A 409 -24.94 -2.02 3.73
CA TYR A 409 -24.21 -2.07 2.48
C TYR A 409 -22.93 -1.24 2.46
N LEU A 410 -22.87 -0.11 3.16
CA LEU A 410 -21.64 0.66 3.36
C LEU A 410 -20.60 -0.15 4.14
N PHE A 411 -21.03 -0.89 5.16
CA PHE A 411 -20.14 -1.77 5.90
C PHE A 411 -19.61 -2.91 5.01
N LYS A 412 -20.49 -3.60 4.26
CA LYS A 412 -20.12 -4.67 3.32
C LYS A 412 -19.21 -4.16 2.19
N ALA A 413 -19.48 -2.96 1.65
CA ALA A 413 -18.66 -2.33 0.63
C ALA A 413 -17.26 -2.00 1.17
N GLY A 414 -17.19 -1.49 2.41
CA GLY A 414 -15.93 -1.25 3.10
C GLY A 414 -15.13 -2.54 3.32
N ASP A 415 -15.81 -3.63 3.68
CA ASP A 415 -15.18 -4.94 3.86
C ASP A 415 -14.66 -5.51 2.54
N HIS A 416 -15.44 -5.38 1.48
CA HIS A 416 -15.00 -5.81 0.15
C HIS A 416 -13.76 -5.01 -0.29
N ALA A 417 -13.80 -3.68 -0.20
CA ALA A 417 -12.67 -2.83 -0.52
C ALA A 417 -11.44 -3.16 0.34
N GLY A 418 -11.63 -3.40 1.65
CA GLY A 418 -10.54 -3.78 2.56
C GLY A 418 -9.91 -5.14 2.25
N ARG A 419 -10.69 -6.11 1.77
CA ARG A 419 -10.18 -7.44 1.34
C ARG A 419 -9.25 -7.33 0.13
N VAL A 420 -9.54 -6.43 -0.80
CA VAL A 420 -8.72 -6.20 -1.99
C VAL A 420 -7.70 -5.06 -1.82
N ALA A 421 -7.51 -4.61 -0.56
CA ALA A 421 -6.61 -3.52 -0.18
C ALA A 421 -6.86 -2.17 -0.86
N ALA A 422 -8.08 -1.90 -1.22
CA ALA A 422 -8.55 -0.58 -1.62
C ALA A 422 -8.80 0.29 -0.37
N ASP A 423 -7.71 0.63 0.34
CA ASP A 423 -7.80 1.22 1.69
C ASP A 423 -8.43 2.63 1.72
N ALA A 424 -8.33 3.38 0.64
CA ALA A 424 -8.95 4.69 0.53
C ALA A 424 -10.48 4.58 0.43
N GLU A 425 -10.96 3.67 -0.40
CA GLU A 425 -12.38 3.37 -0.58
C GLU A 425 -12.94 2.71 0.66
N ALA A 426 -12.23 1.74 1.25
CA ALA A 426 -12.61 1.10 2.51
C ALA A 426 -12.80 2.14 3.62
N LEU A 427 -11.84 3.07 3.77
CA LEU A 427 -11.92 4.16 4.76
C LEU A 427 -13.13 5.06 4.51
N ALA A 428 -13.39 5.45 3.26
CA ALA A 428 -14.53 6.28 2.90
C ALA A 428 -15.85 5.58 3.25
N HIS A 429 -15.99 4.30 2.87
CA HIS A 429 -17.18 3.50 3.19
C HIS A 429 -17.39 3.32 4.69
N TYR A 430 -16.35 2.99 5.46
CA TYR A 430 -16.48 2.84 6.91
C TYR A 430 -16.82 4.16 7.61
N GLN A 431 -16.27 5.29 7.15
CA GLN A 431 -16.62 6.61 7.68
C GLN A 431 -18.07 7.00 7.36
N GLU A 432 -18.57 6.67 6.17
CA GLU A 432 -19.98 6.85 5.84
C GLU A 432 -20.88 5.89 6.62
N ALA A 433 -20.46 4.64 6.81
CA ALA A 433 -21.18 3.68 7.65
C ALA A 433 -21.34 4.21 9.08
N ILE A 434 -20.29 4.77 9.70
CA ILE A 434 -20.39 5.41 11.03
C ILE A 434 -21.48 6.48 11.03
N ARG A 435 -21.46 7.39 10.05
CA ARG A 435 -22.47 8.46 9.94
C ARG A 435 -23.89 7.92 9.75
N ALA A 436 -24.04 6.87 8.96
CA ALA A 436 -25.32 6.21 8.78
C ALA A 436 -25.82 5.51 10.05
N TYR A 437 -24.93 4.79 10.74
CA TYR A 437 -25.22 4.18 12.03
C TYR A 437 -25.65 5.22 13.09
N GLU A 438 -24.96 6.33 13.19
CA GLU A 438 -25.29 7.42 14.12
C GLU A 438 -26.68 8.00 13.86
N ARG A 439 -27.10 8.08 12.59
CA ARG A 439 -28.44 8.52 12.21
C ARG A 439 -29.53 7.53 12.59
N VAL A 440 -29.24 6.21 12.49
CA VAL A 440 -30.22 5.14 12.80
C VAL A 440 -30.34 4.90 14.30
N PHE A 441 -29.22 4.78 15.00
CA PHE A 441 -29.20 4.31 16.39
C PHE A 441 -28.92 5.39 17.43
N GLY A 442 -28.44 6.58 17.00
CA GLY A 442 -27.96 7.63 17.90
C GLY A 442 -26.86 7.10 18.82
N ASP A 443 -27.02 7.18 20.12
CA ASP A 443 -26.06 6.65 21.10
C ASP A 443 -26.26 5.18 21.47
N ARG A 444 -27.27 4.51 20.91
CA ARG A 444 -27.69 3.12 21.25
C ARG A 444 -27.02 2.07 20.36
N TRP A 445 -25.71 2.21 20.13
CA TRP A 445 -24.95 1.23 19.38
C TRP A 445 -24.64 -0.01 20.22
N ASP A 446 -24.59 -1.17 19.56
CA ASP A 446 -23.86 -2.31 20.11
C ASP A 446 -22.35 -1.96 20.22
N PRO A 447 -21.77 -1.98 21.43
CA PRO A 447 -20.38 -1.63 21.62
C PRO A 447 -19.40 -2.45 20.80
N LEU A 448 -19.70 -3.74 20.55
CA LEU A 448 -18.87 -4.64 19.76
C LEU A 448 -18.88 -4.23 18.28
N GLN A 449 -20.07 -4.01 17.70
CA GLN A 449 -20.20 -3.58 16.31
C GLN A 449 -19.51 -2.24 16.06
N ARG A 450 -19.63 -1.32 16.99
CA ARG A 450 -18.94 -0.03 16.92
C ARG A 450 -17.43 -0.20 17.00
N ALA A 451 -16.94 -1.05 17.89
CA ALA A 451 -15.51 -1.32 18.03
C ALA A 451 -14.95 -1.97 16.75
N ILE A 452 -15.68 -2.91 16.12
CA ILE A 452 -15.30 -3.53 14.85
C ILE A 452 -15.12 -2.46 13.77
N LEU A 453 -16.06 -1.55 13.62
CA LEU A 453 -16.01 -0.51 12.60
C LEU A 453 -14.88 0.51 12.86
N GLU A 454 -14.72 0.95 14.13
CA GLU A 454 -13.62 1.83 14.56
C GLU A 454 -12.25 1.16 14.34
N ARG A 455 -12.11 -0.17 14.58
CA ARG A 455 -10.89 -0.93 14.29
C ARG A 455 -10.60 -0.98 12.79
N LYS A 456 -11.59 -1.29 11.97
CA LYS A 456 -11.43 -1.36 10.50
C LYS A 456 -10.95 -0.04 9.91
N ILE A 457 -11.45 1.09 10.43
CA ILE A 457 -10.92 2.43 10.09
C ILE A 457 -9.46 2.56 10.53
N GLY A 458 -9.14 2.15 11.76
CA GLY A 458 -7.78 2.18 12.29
C GLY A 458 -6.81 1.33 11.47
N GLU A 459 -7.21 0.14 11.04
CA GLU A 459 -6.41 -0.73 10.18
C GLU A 459 -6.19 -0.13 8.79
N ALA A 460 -7.23 0.44 8.16
CA ALA A 460 -7.09 1.11 6.88
C ALA A 460 -6.12 2.30 6.95
N LEU A 461 -6.20 3.12 8.01
CA LEU A 461 -5.27 4.21 8.26
C LEU A 461 -3.84 3.73 8.53
N PHE A 462 -3.68 2.64 9.29
CA PHE A 462 -2.38 2.02 9.54
C PHE A 462 -1.71 1.55 8.25
N ARG A 463 -2.46 0.87 7.37
CA ARG A 463 -1.96 0.44 6.05
C ARG A 463 -1.52 1.61 5.17
N ARG A 464 -2.17 2.76 5.31
CA ARG A 464 -1.79 4.02 4.64
C ARG A 464 -0.59 4.74 5.27
N GLY A 465 -0.10 4.26 6.43
CA GLY A 465 0.99 4.90 7.17
C GLY A 465 0.56 6.07 8.08
N GLU A 466 -0.74 6.29 8.27
CA GLU A 466 -1.31 7.36 9.09
C GLU A 466 -1.41 6.92 10.57
N HIS A 467 -0.27 6.61 11.18
CA HIS A 467 -0.17 5.91 12.47
C HIS A 467 -0.86 6.64 13.64
N ASP A 468 -0.75 7.97 13.71
CA ASP A 468 -1.35 8.75 14.81
C ASP A 468 -2.89 8.70 14.73
N GLN A 469 -3.46 8.84 13.54
CA GLN A 469 -4.90 8.74 13.33
C GLN A 469 -5.39 7.31 13.59
N ALA A 470 -4.64 6.31 13.12
CA ALA A 470 -4.93 4.89 13.36
C ALA A 470 -5.02 4.59 14.87
N LEU A 471 -4.00 5.01 15.64
CA LEU A 471 -3.99 4.85 17.10
C LEU A 471 -5.19 5.54 17.77
N GLY A 472 -5.62 6.69 17.26
CA GLY A 472 -6.79 7.40 17.75
C GLY A 472 -8.07 6.57 17.61
N TRP A 473 -8.27 5.92 16.47
CA TRP A 473 -9.43 5.06 16.21
C TRP A 473 -9.37 3.74 16.98
N LEU A 474 -8.22 3.05 16.96
CA LEU A 474 -8.00 1.80 17.67
C LEU A 474 -8.16 1.97 19.20
N SER A 475 -7.68 3.09 19.77
CA SER A 475 -7.84 3.39 21.19
C SER A 475 -9.31 3.63 21.56
N ARG A 476 -10.10 4.27 20.67
CA ARG A 476 -11.55 4.41 20.86
C ARG A 476 -12.25 3.05 20.84
N ALA A 477 -11.92 2.20 19.85
CA ALA A 477 -12.47 0.86 19.78
C ALA A 477 -12.20 0.05 21.07
N LEU A 478 -10.97 0.10 21.59
CA LEU A 478 -10.62 -0.56 22.85
C LEU A 478 -11.37 0.01 24.06
N ALA A 479 -11.58 1.34 24.09
CA ALA A 479 -12.36 1.99 25.14
C ALA A 479 -13.84 1.54 25.12
N ARG A 480 -14.43 1.30 23.93
CA ARG A 480 -15.78 0.72 23.79
C ARG A 480 -15.89 -0.66 24.42
N LEU A 481 -14.82 -1.46 24.28
CA LEU A 481 -14.72 -2.80 24.88
C LEU A 481 -14.27 -2.76 26.36
N ARG A 482 -14.38 -1.61 27.02
CA ARG A 482 -14.03 -1.38 28.43
C ARG A 482 -12.57 -1.65 28.81
N ALA A 483 -11.66 -1.51 27.83
CA ALA A 483 -10.21 -1.65 28.01
C ALA A 483 -9.44 -0.39 27.58
N PRO A 484 -9.72 0.82 28.16
CA PRO A 484 -9.13 2.06 27.70
C PRO A 484 -7.61 2.08 27.96
N TYR A 485 -6.86 2.62 26.98
CA TYR A 485 -5.43 2.87 27.13
C TYR A 485 -5.17 4.19 27.85
N PRO A 486 -4.22 4.25 28.82
CA PRO A 486 -3.83 5.50 29.46
C PRO A 486 -3.23 6.50 28.48
N THR A 487 -3.66 7.75 28.55
CA THR A 487 -3.15 8.83 27.70
C THR A 487 -1.84 9.44 28.22
N SER A 488 -1.66 9.53 29.54
CA SER A 488 -0.48 10.09 30.16
C SER A 488 0.65 9.06 30.36
N ARG A 489 1.91 9.49 30.28
CA ARG A 489 3.08 8.62 30.54
C ARG A 489 3.08 8.00 31.95
N TRP A 490 2.67 8.76 32.96
CA TRP A 490 2.54 8.23 34.32
C TRP A 490 1.43 7.19 34.42
N GLY A 491 0.29 7.40 33.75
CA GLY A 491 -0.77 6.41 33.65
C GLY A 491 -0.31 5.12 32.99
N VAL A 492 0.49 5.20 31.90
CA VAL A 492 1.08 4.03 31.23
C VAL A 492 1.95 3.23 32.21
N ARG A 493 2.83 3.88 32.99
CA ARG A 493 3.73 3.20 33.92
C ARG A 493 2.97 2.55 35.08
N LEU A 494 1.97 3.25 35.64
CA LEU A 494 1.10 2.67 36.66
C LEU A 494 0.33 1.47 36.13
N ALA A 495 -0.17 1.55 34.89
CA ALA A 495 -0.84 0.43 34.24
C ALA A 495 0.13 -0.76 34.01
N ILE A 496 1.38 -0.51 33.58
CA ILE A 496 2.41 -1.56 33.49
C ILE A 496 2.62 -2.25 34.84
N CYS A 497 2.79 -1.48 35.93
CA CYS A 497 2.92 -2.06 37.27
C CYS A 497 1.69 -2.91 37.64
N GLY A 498 0.48 -2.44 37.35
CA GLY A 498 -0.77 -3.19 37.58
C GLY A 498 -0.83 -4.49 36.77
N GLN A 499 -0.41 -4.47 35.49
CA GLN A 499 -0.39 -5.67 34.67
C GLN A 499 0.69 -6.67 35.12
N LEU A 500 1.85 -6.20 35.60
CA LEU A 500 2.88 -7.06 36.19
C LEU A 500 2.39 -7.71 37.49
N LEU A 501 1.67 -7.00 38.35
CA LEU A 501 1.05 -7.57 39.54
C LEU A 501 0.03 -8.66 39.18
N LYS A 502 -0.76 -8.48 38.11
CA LYS A 502 -1.65 -9.54 37.61
C LYS A 502 -0.87 -10.76 37.15
N GLN A 503 0.27 -10.58 36.45
CA GLN A 503 1.15 -11.69 36.06
C GLN A 503 1.70 -12.47 37.28
N VAL A 504 2.09 -11.78 38.33
CA VAL A 504 2.47 -12.41 39.56
C VAL A 504 1.30 -13.23 40.14
N GLY A 505 0.09 -12.67 40.12
CA GLY A 505 -1.12 -13.37 40.53
C GLY A 505 -1.39 -14.64 39.72
N HIS A 506 -1.27 -14.57 38.38
CA HIS A 506 -1.42 -15.73 37.48
C HIS A 506 -0.40 -16.85 37.78
N ARG A 507 0.81 -16.50 38.24
CA ARG A 507 1.84 -17.47 38.62
C ARG A 507 1.64 -18.09 40.00
N LEU A 508 1.12 -17.31 40.96
CA LEU A 508 0.91 -17.77 42.35
C LEU A 508 -0.41 -18.54 42.51
N TRP A 509 -1.48 -18.14 41.75
CA TRP A 509 -2.81 -18.76 41.92
C TRP A 509 -3.42 -19.09 40.52
N PRO A 510 -2.75 -19.94 39.69
CA PRO A 510 -3.20 -20.25 38.34
C PRO A 510 -4.62 -20.85 38.29
N ALA A 511 -4.96 -21.75 39.24
CA ALA A 511 -6.27 -22.39 39.29
C ALA A 511 -7.46 -21.44 39.55
N ARG A 512 -7.21 -20.22 40.12
CA ARG A 512 -8.24 -19.23 40.39
C ARG A 512 -8.35 -18.16 39.35
N LEU A 513 -7.25 -17.85 38.64
CA LEU A 513 -7.13 -16.69 37.78
C LEU A 513 -7.06 -17.03 36.29
N LEU A 514 -6.67 -18.28 35.96
CA LEU A 514 -6.67 -18.79 34.60
C LEU A 514 -7.96 -19.58 34.36
N GLY A 515 -8.70 -19.24 33.31
CA GLY A 515 -9.99 -19.86 32.98
C GLY A 515 -9.88 -21.35 32.65
N GLU A 516 -10.90 -22.15 33.01
CA GLU A 516 -11.04 -23.56 32.61
C GLU A 516 -11.70 -23.74 31.22
N GLY A 517 -12.05 -22.66 30.56
CA GLY A 517 -12.80 -22.65 29.29
C GLY A 517 -12.07 -23.32 28.14
N SER A 518 -12.81 -24.08 27.36
CA SER A 518 -12.45 -24.51 26.00
C SER A 518 -12.21 -23.23 25.14
N ALA A 519 -11.27 -23.30 24.19
CA ALA A 519 -11.08 -22.24 23.20
C ALA A 519 -12.38 -22.07 22.38
N SER A 520 -13.31 -21.27 22.87
CA SER A 520 -14.51 -20.94 22.15
C SER A 520 -14.16 -19.74 21.23
N ALA A 521 -14.65 -19.78 19.99
CA ALA A 521 -14.54 -18.67 19.06
C ALA A 521 -15.48 -17.53 19.53
N ASP A 522 -15.12 -16.85 20.64
CA ASP A 522 -15.83 -15.67 21.11
C ASP A 522 -15.46 -14.48 20.20
N PRO A 523 -16.43 -13.90 19.47
CA PRO A 523 -16.18 -12.75 18.59
C PRO A 523 -15.54 -11.56 19.31
N LEU A 524 -15.86 -11.36 20.59
CA LEU A 524 -15.25 -10.30 21.40
C LEU A 524 -13.75 -10.55 21.63
N MET A 525 -13.37 -11.80 21.86
CA MET A 525 -11.98 -12.17 22.08
C MET A 525 -11.13 -12.01 20.82
N GLU A 526 -11.67 -12.41 19.69
CA GLU A 526 -11.03 -12.22 18.40
C GLU A 526 -10.86 -10.73 18.07
N GLU A 527 -11.85 -9.90 18.38
CA GLU A 527 -11.78 -8.46 18.15
C GLU A 527 -10.70 -7.78 19.03
N VAL A 528 -10.65 -8.15 20.31
CA VAL A 528 -9.61 -7.67 21.23
C VAL A 528 -8.22 -8.10 20.76
N PHE A 529 -8.08 -9.33 20.22
CA PHE A 529 -6.83 -9.81 19.65
C PHE A 529 -6.36 -8.94 18.48
N ARG A 530 -7.24 -8.69 17.50
CA ARG A 530 -6.93 -7.85 16.32
C ARG A 530 -6.53 -6.42 16.69
N LEU A 531 -7.24 -5.83 17.67
CA LEU A 531 -6.89 -4.51 18.19
C LEU A 531 -5.48 -4.48 18.81
N HIS A 532 -5.15 -5.47 19.63
CA HIS A 532 -3.83 -5.54 20.26
C HIS A 532 -2.72 -5.84 19.25
N ASP A 533 -2.97 -6.65 18.23
CA ASP A 533 -2.01 -6.96 17.18
C ASP A 533 -1.66 -5.68 16.37
N THR A 534 -2.66 -5.00 15.83
CA THR A 534 -2.44 -3.78 15.04
C THR A 534 -1.78 -2.67 15.86
N MET A 535 -2.26 -2.42 17.10
CA MET A 535 -1.65 -1.42 17.99
C MET A 535 -0.21 -1.79 18.37
N GLY A 536 0.06 -3.09 18.53
CA GLY A 536 1.39 -3.62 18.85
C GLY A 536 2.41 -3.26 17.77
N TRP A 537 2.07 -3.48 16.50
CA TRP A 537 2.93 -3.09 15.37
C TRP A 537 3.23 -1.59 15.36
N ILE A 538 2.22 -0.74 15.58
CA ILE A 538 2.42 0.72 15.62
C ILE A 538 3.30 1.11 16.82
N TYR A 539 2.98 0.63 18.02
CA TYR A 539 3.75 1.01 19.22
C TYR A 539 5.19 0.49 19.19
N TYR A 540 5.45 -0.65 18.56
CA TYR A 540 6.82 -1.13 18.34
C TYR A 540 7.69 -0.09 17.61
N MET A 541 7.10 0.66 16.66
CA MET A 541 7.79 1.68 15.87
C MET A 541 7.86 3.05 16.55
N VAL A 542 6.87 3.38 17.42
CA VAL A 542 6.71 4.76 17.91
C VAL A 542 6.87 4.92 19.42
N ASP A 543 6.50 3.92 20.25
CA ASP A 543 6.47 4.04 21.73
C ASP A 543 6.67 2.71 22.44
N PRO A 544 7.90 2.38 22.87
CA PRO A 544 8.21 1.09 23.52
C PRO A 544 7.53 0.91 24.90
N GLU A 545 7.23 2.00 25.66
CA GLU A 545 6.52 1.88 26.95
C GLU A 545 5.06 1.42 26.71
N ARG A 546 4.40 1.96 25.68
CA ARG A 546 3.04 1.51 25.29
C ARG A 546 3.04 0.15 24.63
N PHE A 547 4.08 -0.20 23.86
CA PHE A 547 4.26 -1.56 23.35
C PHE A 547 4.31 -2.59 24.49
N LEU A 548 5.11 -2.33 25.52
CA LEU A 548 5.20 -3.20 26.71
C LEU A 548 3.84 -3.30 27.44
N LEU A 549 3.13 -2.17 27.60
CA LEU A 549 1.79 -2.18 28.20
C LEU A 549 0.82 -3.05 27.38
N GLY A 550 0.83 -2.92 26.06
CA GLY A 550 0.01 -3.72 25.15
C GLY A 550 0.29 -5.20 25.28
N ALA A 551 1.58 -5.57 25.23
CA ALA A 551 2.03 -6.94 25.38
C ALA A 551 1.60 -7.57 26.71
N LEU A 552 1.77 -6.85 27.83
CA LEU A 552 1.36 -7.33 29.17
C LEU A 552 -0.16 -7.41 29.32
N THR A 553 -0.89 -6.44 28.75
CA THR A 553 -2.37 -6.43 28.80
C THR A 553 -2.93 -7.61 27.99
N GLY A 554 -2.44 -7.78 26.77
CA GLY A 554 -2.79 -8.90 25.90
C GLY A 554 -2.43 -10.23 26.51
N LEU A 555 -1.21 -10.36 27.09
CA LEU A 555 -0.78 -11.58 27.78
C LEU A 555 -1.76 -11.97 28.87
N ASN A 556 -2.09 -11.04 29.80
CA ASN A 556 -3.03 -11.31 30.89
C ASN A 556 -4.43 -11.68 30.37
N TYR A 557 -4.87 -11.04 29.29
CA TYR A 557 -6.16 -11.31 28.67
C TYR A 557 -6.20 -12.69 28.03
N PHE A 558 -5.19 -13.03 27.20
CA PHE A 558 -5.16 -14.30 26.46
C PHE A 558 -4.81 -15.51 27.32
N GLU A 559 -4.04 -15.35 28.40
CA GLU A 559 -3.85 -16.40 29.41
C GLU A 559 -5.17 -16.77 30.08
N ARG A 560 -6.00 -15.77 30.43
CA ARG A 560 -7.31 -15.99 31.05
C ARG A 560 -8.31 -16.65 30.12
N ASN A 561 -8.31 -16.25 28.84
CA ASN A 561 -9.30 -16.67 27.85
C ASN A 561 -8.77 -17.79 26.93
N ARG A 562 -7.55 -18.27 27.14
CA ARG A 562 -6.91 -19.37 26.38
C ARG A 562 -6.91 -19.21 24.86
N HIS A 563 -6.66 -17.98 24.36
CA HIS A 563 -6.54 -17.73 22.91
C HIS A 563 -5.14 -18.09 22.41
N PRO A 564 -4.93 -19.19 21.65
CA PRO A 564 -3.59 -19.73 21.40
C PRO A 564 -2.72 -18.82 20.54
N VAL A 565 -3.24 -18.26 19.45
CA VAL A 565 -2.48 -17.37 18.55
C VAL A 565 -2.08 -16.08 19.27
N GLY A 566 -3.02 -15.48 20.03
CA GLY A 566 -2.74 -14.30 20.85
C GLY A 566 -1.68 -14.57 21.91
N LEU A 567 -1.71 -15.72 22.56
CA LEU A 567 -0.67 -16.12 23.54
C LEU A 567 0.71 -16.21 22.90
N VAL A 568 0.83 -16.81 21.72
CA VAL A 568 2.11 -16.93 21.02
C VAL A 568 2.72 -15.57 20.75
N LEU A 569 1.94 -14.63 20.22
CA LEU A 569 2.41 -13.27 19.95
C LEU A 569 2.85 -12.53 21.22
N GLN A 570 2.07 -12.64 22.29
CA GLN A 570 2.43 -11.98 23.56
C GLN A 570 3.62 -12.65 24.26
N TYR A 571 3.73 -13.98 24.23
CA TYR A 571 4.90 -14.69 24.74
C TYR A 571 6.17 -14.29 23.99
N MET A 572 6.12 -14.21 22.65
CA MET A 572 7.24 -13.69 21.85
C MET A 572 7.60 -12.26 22.25
N SER A 573 6.62 -11.35 22.31
CA SER A 573 6.84 -9.93 22.63
C SER A 573 7.46 -9.75 24.03
N ILE A 574 6.94 -10.45 25.05
CA ILE A 574 7.47 -10.38 26.42
C ILE A 574 8.85 -11.06 26.50
N GLY A 575 9.05 -12.17 25.78
CA GLY A 575 10.34 -12.83 25.68
C GLY A 575 11.42 -11.88 25.15
N ILE A 576 11.16 -11.20 24.04
CA ILE A 576 12.06 -10.19 23.48
C ILE A 576 12.32 -9.05 24.49
N MET A 577 11.29 -8.57 25.20
CA MET A 577 11.47 -7.55 26.24
C MET A 577 12.37 -8.04 27.39
N CYS A 578 12.28 -9.31 27.78
CA CYS A 578 13.14 -9.91 28.78
C CYS A 578 14.61 -9.99 28.32
N ASP A 579 14.83 -10.26 27.03
CA ASP A 579 16.17 -10.29 26.45
C ASP A 579 16.81 -8.89 26.41
N LEU A 580 16.00 -7.82 26.32
CA LEU A 580 16.49 -6.43 26.38
C LEU A 580 16.89 -5.96 27.80
N ILE A 581 16.49 -6.67 28.84
CA ILE A 581 16.84 -6.41 30.22
C ILE A 581 17.54 -7.66 30.77
N PRO A 582 18.74 -8.00 30.50
CA PRO A 582 19.47 -9.29 30.60
C PRO A 582 18.83 -10.36 31.52
N ALA A 583 17.51 -10.53 31.40
CA ALA A 583 16.72 -11.54 32.06
C ALA A 583 16.54 -12.77 31.14
N PHE A 584 17.61 -13.22 30.50
CA PHE A 584 17.60 -14.26 29.48
C PHE A 584 16.89 -15.55 29.89
N TRP A 585 17.04 -15.99 31.16
CA TRP A 585 16.33 -17.16 31.69
C TRP A 585 14.80 -17.02 31.63
N LEU A 586 14.29 -15.80 31.81
CA LEU A 586 12.87 -15.52 31.73
C LEU A 586 12.43 -15.40 30.26
N GLY A 587 13.24 -14.75 29.40
CA GLY A 587 13.07 -14.71 27.97
C GLY A 587 12.94 -16.09 27.36
N GLU A 588 13.88 -17.00 27.68
CA GLU A 588 13.87 -18.39 27.25
C GLU A 588 12.56 -19.11 27.62
N ARG A 589 12.08 -18.91 28.85
CA ARG A 589 10.84 -19.52 29.32
C ARG A 589 9.62 -19.05 28.48
N TYR A 590 9.54 -17.75 28.14
CA TYR A 590 8.46 -17.22 27.30
C TYR A 590 8.57 -17.72 25.87
N HIS A 591 9.76 -17.71 25.27
CA HIS A 591 9.96 -18.18 23.89
C HIS A 591 9.66 -19.68 23.75
N ARG A 592 10.11 -20.51 24.68
CA ARG A 592 9.74 -21.95 24.73
C ARG A 592 8.24 -22.15 24.95
N GLY A 593 7.61 -21.30 25.77
CA GLY A 593 6.16 -21.27 25.96
C GLY A 593 5.43 -20.96 24.67
N ALA A 594 5.90 -19.96 23.89
CA ALA A 594 5.35 -19.64 22.59
C ALA A 594 5.39 -20.84 21.62
N VAL A 595 6.54 -21.53 21.55
CA VAL A 595 6.69 -22.74 20.72
C VAL A 595 5.77 -23.87 21.17
N ALA A 596 5.64 -24.08 22.48
CA ALA A 596 4.77 -25.13 23.04
C ALA A 596 3.29 -24.87 22.72
N VAL A 597 2.84 -23.61 22.74
CA VAL A 597 1.47 -23.23 22.40
C VAL A 597 1.24 -23.25 20.88
N ALA A 598 2.22 -22.79 20.07
CA ALA A 598 2.07 -22.72 18.61
C ALA A 598 1.99 -24.10 17.95
N ARG A 599 2.78 -25.07 18.39
CA ARG A 599 2.92 -26.38 17.76
C ARG A 599 1.60 -27.16 17.61
N PRO A 600 0.75 -27.28 18.65
CA PRO A 600 -0.53 -28.00 18.54
C PRO A 600 -1.57 -27.31 17.65
N THR A 601 -1.44 -25.98 17.43
CA THR A 601 -2.43 -25.23 16.63
C THR A 601 -2.35 -25.54 15.14
N GLY A 602 -1.18 -25.96 14.65
CA GLY A 602 -0.91 -26.08 13.22
C GLY A 602 -1.00 -24.74 12.44
N HIS A 603 -1.22 -23.62 13.16
CA HIS A 603 -1.43 -22.31 12.53
C HIS A 603 -0.07 -21.72 12.08
N PRO A 604 0.18 -21.55 10.76
CA PRO A 604 1.52 -21.23 10.26
C PRO A 604 2.03 -19.87 10.78
N ILE A 605 1.15 -18.86 10.91
CA ILE A 605 1.55 -17.54 11.45
C ILE A 605 2.02 -17.67 12.91
N ALA A 606 1.32 -18.45 13.73
CA ALA A 606 1.72 -18.68 15.12
C ALA A 606 3.08 -19.40 15.20
N ILE A 607 3.28 -20.44 14.37
CA ILE A 607 4.55 -21.16 14.27
C ILE A 607 5.67 -20.21 13.85
N GLY A 608 5.43 -19.39 12.80
CA GLY A 608 6.39 -18.41 12.30
C GLY A 608 6.84 -17.43 13.39
N PHE A 609 5.91 -16.81 14.12
CA PHE A 609 6.24 -15.87 15.20
C PHE A 609 6.92 -16.53 16.40
N ALA A 610 6.50 -17.73 16.79
CA ALA A 610 7.16 -18.47 17.88
C ALA A 610 8.63 -18.77 17.54
N ARG A 611 8.92 -19.18 16.29
CA ARG A 611 10.28 -19.45 15.80
C ARG A 611 11.11 -18.17 15.68
N THR A 612 10.51 -17.07 15.23
CA THR A 612 11.17 -15.75 15.14
C THR A 612 11.59 -15.25 16.52
N GLY A 613 10.70 -15.35 17.52
CA GLY A 613 11.03 -14.96 18.89
C GLY A 613 12.21 -15.76 19.46
N LEU A 614 12.21 -17.07 19.25
CA LEU A 614 13.31 -17.94 19.69
C LEU A 614 14.62 -17.61 18.96
N ALA A 615 14.56 -17.31 17.65
CA ALA A 615 15.74 -16.88 16.87
C ALA A 615 16.35 -15.57 17.40
N VAL A 616 15.53 -14.59 17.78
CA VAL A 616 16.00 -13.34 18.40
C VAL A 616 16.72 -13.62 19.72
N HIS A 617 16.17 -14.51 20.54
CA HIS A 617 16.77 -14.93 21.81
C HIS A 617 18.12 -15.59 21.59
N GLU A 618 18.18 -16.62 20.74
CA GLU A 618 19.40 -17.39 20.43
C GLU A 618 20.49 -16.47 19.83
N LEU A 619 20.10 -15.54 18.93
CA LEU A 619 21.03 -14.54 18.40
C LEU A 619 21.55 -13.60 19.50
N SER A 620 20.69 -13.17 20.43
CA SER A 620 21.09 -12.29 21.54
C SER A 620 22.13 -12.97 22.46
N LEU A 621 22.05 -14.27 22.59
CA LEU A 621 23.03 -15.10 23.32
C LEU A 621 24.29 -15.40 22.51
N GLY A 622 24.28 -15.16 21.19
CA GLY A 622 25.37 -15.51 20.28
C GLY A 622 25.29 -16.94 19.72
N GLU A 623 24.17 -17.65 19.90
CA GLU A 623 23.93 -19.00 19.38
C GLU A 623 23.50 -18.92 17.89
N THR A 624 24.44 -18.48 17.06
CA THR A 624 24.14 -18.06 15.68
C THR A 624 23.63 -19.21 14.79
N GLN A 625 24.07 -20.46 14.98
CA GLN A 625 23.59 -21.58 14.17
C GLN A 625 22.14 -21.92 14.50
N HIS A 626 21.79 -22.01 15.77
CA HIS A 626 20.41 -22.24 16.20
C HIS A 626 19.48 -21.13 15.68
N ALA A 627 19.92 -19.86 15.78
CA ALA A 627 19.15 -18.73 15.26
C ALA A 627 18.88 -18.87 13.75
N LEU A 628 19.86 -19.31 12.93
CA LEU A 628 19.67 -19.55 11.49
C LEU A 628 18.63 -20.65 11.23
N ASP A 629 18.69 -21.76 11.96
CA ASP A 629 17.74 -22.86 11.82
C ASP A 629 16.31 -22.38 12.13
N ARG A 630 16.13 -21.59 13.21
CA ARG A 630 14.82 -21.01 13.58
C ARG A 630 14.32 -20.02 12.56
N CYS A 631 15.19 -19.17 12.01
CA CYS A 631 14.83 -18.24 10.93
C CYS A 631 14.36 -19.00 9.68
N GLY A 632 15.02 -20.12 9.33
CA GLY A 632 14.61 -20.98 8.22
C GLY A 632 13.21 -21.57 8.44
N GLU A 633 12.94 -22.14 9.63
CA GLU A 633 11.63 -22.67 10.00
C GLU A 633 10.54 -21.57 9.97
N ALA A 634 10.86 -20.37 10.46
CA ALA A 634 9.96 -19.22 10.44
C ALA A 634 9.66 -18.76 9.01
N ALA A 635 10.67 -18.68 8.14
CA ALA A 635 10.51 -18.27 6.78
C ALA A 635 9.62 -19.23 5.95
N VAL A 636 9.73 -20.54 6.20
CA VAL A 636 8.83 -21.56 5.60
C VAL A 636 7.39 -21.31 6.05
N ALA A 637 7.16 -21.21 7.37
CA ALA A 637 5.81 -21.02 7.92
C ALA A 637 5.16 -19.71 7.42
N PHE A 638 5.89 -18.60 7.39
CA PHE A 638 5.37 -17.34 6.88
C PHE A 638 5.13 -17.35 5.35
N ARG A 639 5.92 -18.12 4.60
CA ARG A 639 5.71 -18.28 3.16
C ARG A 639 4.45 -19.09 2.87
N GLU A 640 4.22 -20.17 3.63
CA GLU A 640 2.98 -20.96 3.56
C GLU A 640 1.74 -20.12 3.91
N ALA A 641 1.87 -19.24 4.92
CA ALA A 641 0.80 -18.32 5.31
C ALA A 641 0.62 -17.10 4.38
N GLY A 642 1.54 -16.87 3.45
CA GLY A 642 1.58 -15.62 2.68
C GLY A 642 1.84 -14.35 3.53
N HIS A 643 2.33 -14.50 4.76
CA HIS A 643 2.56 -13.40 5.70
C HIS A 643 3.87 -12.68 5.40
N ILE A 644 3.82 -11.73 4.44
CA ILE A 644 4.98 -11.06 3.83
C ILE A 644 5.88 -10.34 4.86
N ARG A 645 5.27 -9.60 5.79
CA ARG A 645 6.05 -8.85 6.81
C ARG A 645 6.78 -9.77 7.78
N GLY A 646 6.16 -10.86 8.20
CA GLY A 646 6.81 -11.91 8.99
C GLY A 646 7.94 -12.58 8.22
N LEU A 647 7.74 -12.87 6.94
CA LEU A 647 8.79 -13.39 6.06
C LEU A 647 9.97 -12.40 5.98
N GLY A 648 9.69 -11.11 5.72
CA GLY A 648 10.73 -10.06 5.69
C GLY A 648 11.54 -10.00 6.98
N MET A 649 10.89 -10.13 8.13
CA MET A 649 11.56 -10.16 9.45
C MET A 649 12.44 -11.40 9.63
N ALA A 650 11.97 -12.59 9.23
CA ALA A 650 12.77 -13.82 9.30
C ALA A 650 14.02 -13.74 8.40
N LEU A 651 13.87 -13.19 7.17
CA LEU A 651 14.98 -12.96 6.25
C LEU A 651 15.98 -11.92 6.81
N LEU A 652 15.49 -10.84 7.43
CA LEU A 652 16.33 -9.83 8.06
C LEU A 652 17.19 -10.42 9.18
N LEU A 653 16.58 -11.23 10.05
CA LEU A 653 17.30 -11.92 11.13
C LEU A 653 18.33 -12.90 10.57
N THR A 654 18.01 -13.59 9.48
CA THR A 654 18.98 -14.44 8.75
C THR A 654 20.18 -13.63 8.28
N ALA A 655 19.93 -12.50 7.59
CA ALA A 655 21.00 -11.63 7.09
C ALA A 655 21.84 -11.02 8.23
N TRP A 656 21.22 -10.63 9.36
CA TRP A 656 21.95 -10.14 10.54
C TRP A 656 22.80 -11.23 11.20
N THR A 657 22.28 -12.44 11.30
CA THR A 657 23.02 -13.57 11.88
C THR A 657 24.25 -13.91 11.03
N LEU A 658 24.09 -14.01 9.70
CA LEU A 658 25.19 -14.25 8.77
C LEU A 658 26.23 -13.12 8.81
N GLN A 659 25.77 -11.87 8.84
CA GLN A 659 26.65 -10.71 8.97
C GLN A 659 27.46 -10.75 10.29
N SER A 660 26.85 -11.12 11.42
CA SER A 660 27.54 -11.22 12.72
C SER A 660 28.63 -12.31 12.71
N ARG A 661 28.44 -13.39 11.99
CA ARG A 661 29.42 -14.46 11.77
C ARG A 661 30.57 -14.05 10.85
N GLY A 662 30.33 -13.08 9.96
CA GLY A 662 31.24 -12.69 8.87
C GLY A 662 30.96 -13.41 7.55
N ASP A 663 29.82 -14.11 7.40
CA ASP A 663 29.43 -14.82 6.18
C ASP A 663 28.81 -13.83 5.16
N PHE A 664 29.60 -12.80 4.75
CA PHE A 664 29.10 -11.64 3.99
C PHE A 664 28.55 -12.02 2.61
N THR A 665 29.13 -13.01 1.95
CA THR A 665 28.69 -13.45 0.61
C THR A 665 27.24 -13.95 0.65
N GLN A 666 26.89 -14.75 1.64
CA GLN A 666 25.52 -15.23 1.83
C GLN A 666 24.60 -14.10 2.32
N ALA A 667 25.09 -13.28 3.26
CA ALA A 667 24.31 -12.16 3.81
C ALA A 667 23.87 -11.17 2.72
N VAL A 668 24.72 -10.86 1.73
CA VAL A 668 24.41 -10.00 0.57
C VAL A 668 23.28 -10.57 -0.27
N GLN A 669 23.24 -11.88 -0.48
CA GLN A 669 22.15 -12.54 -1.23
C GLN A 669 20.81 -12.41 -0.51
N TRP A 670 20.79 -12.59 0.82
CA TRP A 670 19.59 -12.41 1.64
C TRP A 670 19.16 -10.94 1.68
N ALA A 671 20.09 -10.00 1.82
CA ALA A 671 19.78 -8.57 1.77
C ALA A 671 19.13 -8.16 0.43
N ALA A 672 19.64 -8.68 -0.69
CA ALA A 672 19.03 -8.46 -2.01
C ALA A 672 17.62 -9.08 -2.12
N GLN A 673 17.38 -10.23 -1.49
CA GLN A 673 16.04 -10.82 -1.42
C GLN A 673 15.08 -9.96 -0.60
N ILE A 674 15.52 -9.39 0.53
CA ILE A 674 14.69 -8.50 1.37
C ILE A 674 14.32 -7.24 0.59
N VAL A 675 15.27 -6.61 -0.11
CA VAL A 675 15.00 -5.43 -0.95
C VAL A 675 13.99 -5.79 -2.05
N ARG A 676 14.22 -6.87 -2.78
CA ARG A 676 13.26 -7.35 -3.81
C ARG A 676 11.88 -7.63 -3.21
N LEU A 677 11.82 -8.28 -2.05
CA LEU A 677 10.55 -8.54 -1.37
C LEU A 677 9.83 -7.23 -1.03
N GLY A 678 10.56 -6.21 -0.54
CA GLY A 678 10.02 -4.88 -0.24
C GLY A 678 9.51 -4.16 -1.49
N GLU A 679 10.28 -4.17 -2.58
CA GLU A 679 9.91 -3.59 -3.88
C GLU A 679 8.69 -4.31 -4.48
N GLU A 680 8.74 -5.63 -4.59
CA GLU A 680 7.68 -6.46 -5.16
C GLU A 680 6.37 -6.39 -4.35
N SER A 681 6.47 -6.27 -3.03
CA SER A 681 5.31 -6.14 -2.16
C SER A 681 4.87 -4.70 -1.91
N SER A 682 5.62 -3.71 -2.39
CA SER A 682 5.44 -2.29 -2.06
C SER A 682 5.41 -2.01 -0.55
N ASP A 683 6.01 -2.89 0.27
CA ASP A 683 6.07 -2.72 1.72
C ASP A 683 7.30 -1.87 2.09
N ARG A 684 7.05 -0.60 2.35
CA ARG A 684 8.09 0.38 2.70
C ARG A 684 8.88 -0.01 3.94
N GLN A 685 8.26 -0.72 4.90
CA GLN A 685 8.96 -1.18 6.11
C GLN A 685 10.00 -2.25 5.80
N ILE A 686 9.64 -3.25 4.97
CA ILE A 686 10.57 -4.28 4.49
C ILE A 686 11.70 -3.64 3.68
N LEU A 687 11.37 -2.62 2.89
CA LEU A 687 12.36 -1.89 2.10
C LEU A 687 13.36 -1.14 3.00
N VAL A 688 12.90 -0.49 4.09
CA VAL A 688 13.79 0.11 5.12
C VAL A 688 14.76 -0.93 5.67
N TRP A 689 14.26 -2.11 6.04
CA TRP A 689 15.09 -3.20 6.56
C TRP A 689 16.11 -3.71 5.53
N GLY A 690 15.66 -3.94 4.31
CA GLY A 690 16.49 -4.43 3.21
C GLY A 690 17.61 -3.47 2.82
N LEU A 691 17.28 -2.18 2.64
CA LEU A 691 18.26 -1.14 2.35
C LEU A 691 19.25 -0.94 3.50
N GLY A 692 18.77 -0.98 4.75
CA GLY A 692 19.62 -0.86 5.94
C GLY A 692 20.69 -1.97 6.01
N ILE A 693 20.28 -3.24 5.89
CA ILE A 693 21.21 -4.38 5.93
C ILE A 693 22.13 -4.42 4.70
N ARG A 694 21.60 -4.10 3.51
CA ARG A 694 22.41 -4.05 2.27
C ARG A 694 23.47 -2.97 2.35
N GLY A 695 23.11 -1.77 2.81
CA GLY A 695 24.05 -0.67 3.01
C GLY A 695 25.15 -1.02 4.02
N MET A 696 24.83 -1.66 5.15
CA MET A 696 25.80 -2.14 6.11
C MET A 696 26.77 -3.15 5.50
N LEU A 697 26.29 -4.11 4.70
CA LEU A 697 27.13 -5.11 4.04
C LEU A 697 28.03 -4.48 2.96
N ARG A 698 27.53 -3.51 2.19
CA ARG A 698 28.31 -2.73 1.24
C ARG A 698 29.45 -1.97 1.92
N GLN A 699 29.21 -1.40 3.11
CA GLN A 699 30.25 -0.79 3.92
C GLN A 699 31.36 -1.80 4.28
N ARG A 700 31.01 -3.03 4.69
CA ARG A 700 31.96 -4.08 5.09
C ARG A 700 32.80 -4.57 3.90
N THR A 701 32.24 -4.59 2.71
CA THR A 701 32.92 -5.03 1.47
C THR A 701 33.62 -3.89 0.71
N GLY A 702 33.47 -2.62 1.15
CA GLY A 702 34.21 -1.48 0.60
C GLY A 702 33.45 -0.62 -0.41
N LEU A 703 32.20 -0.92 -0.69
CA LEU A 703 31.33 -0.16 -1.60
C LEU A 703 30.69 1.02 -0.84
N LEU A 704 31.54 2.00 -0.42
CA LEU A 704 31.12 3.04 0.52
C LEU A 704 30.10 4.02 -0.06
N ASP A 705 30.17 4.37 -1.35
CA ASP A 705 29.22 5.31 -1.97
C ASP A 705 27.84 4.68 -2.10
N ASP A 706 27.78 3.43 -2.55
CA ASP A 706 26.55 2.66 -2.62
C ASP A 706 25.94 2.41 -1.22
N ALA A 707 26.79 2.21 -0.20
CA ALA A 707 26.36 2.05 1.18
C ALA A 707 25.68 3.33 1.71
N VAL A 708 26.28 4.50 1.45
CA VAL A 708 25.70 5.81 1.83
C VAL A 708 24.34 6.00 1.13
N ALA A 709 24.25 5.70 -0.16
CA ALA A 709 23.01 5.84 -0.91
C ALA A 709 21.88 4.96 -0.33
N ASP A 710 22.14 3.66 -0.08
CA ASP A 710 21.19 2.75 0.52
C ASP A 710 20.74 3.20 1.92
N LEU A 711 21.69 3.59 2.78
CA LEU A 711 21.40 3.97 4.16
C LEU A 711 20.67 5.32 4.25
N GLN A 712 20.97 6.25 3.36
CA GLN A 712 20.23 7.50 3.25
C GLN A 712 18.78 7.24 2.79
N ALA A 713 18.58 6.41 1.76
CA ALA A 713 17.26 6.02 1.29
C ALA A 713 16.46 5.31 2.39
N ALA A 714 17.08 4.39 3.16
CA ALA A 714 16.46 3.73 4.29
C ALA A 714 15.99 4.73 5.36
N MET A 715 16.84 5.74 5.67
CA MET A 715 16.53 6.76 6.67
C MET A 715 15.38 7.67 6.23
N ASP A 716 15.36 8.07 4.97
CA ASP A 716 14.32 8.94 4.41
C ASP A 716 12.96 8.21 4.33
N LEU A 717 12.98 6.94 3.96
CA LEU A 717 11.77 6.08 4.01
C LEU A 717 11.26 5.91 5.45
N ALA A 718 12.17 5.68 6.42
CA ALA A 718 11.79 5.52 7.83
C ALA A 718 11.18 6.82 8.41
N ARG A 719 11.70 7.99 8.01
CA ARG A 719 11.11 9.30 8.38
C ARG A 719 9.70 9.46 7.79
N ALA A 720 9.51 9.05 6.54
CA ALA A 720 8.22 9.13 5.86
C ALA A 720 7.16 8.18 6.46
N LEU A 721 7.60 7.10 7.13
CA LEU A 721 6.74 6.08 7.77
C LEU A 721 6.50 6.32 9.27
N PRO A 722 6.84 7.43 9.87
CA PRO A 722 7.12 7.66 11.30
C PRO A 722 7.70 6.43 12.05
N ASP A 723 8.62 5.71 11.40
CA ASP A 723 9.35 4.60 12.04
C ASP A 723 10.59 5.14 12.75
N TYR A 724 10.41 5.59 13.98
CA TYR A 724 11.50 6.17 14.78
C TYR A 724 12.60 5.15 15.13
N ALA A 725 12.26 3.87 15.25
CA ALA A 725 13.24 2.81 15.45
C ALA A 725 14.12 2.62 14.21
N GLY A 726 13.51 2.64 13.01
CA GLY A 726 14.20 2.59 11.72
C GLY A 726 15.06 3.82 11.46
N VAL A 727 14.62 5.01 11.85
CA VAL A 727 15.44 6.26 11.78
C VAL A 727 16.70 6.10 12.62
N ALA A 728 16.59 5.67 13.88
CA ALA A 728 17.74 5.48 14.76
C ALA A 728 18.71 4.40 14.24
N GLN A 729 18.15 3.28 13.72
CA GLN A 729 18.95 2.21 13.12
C GLN A 729 19.76 2.71 11.92
N SER A 730 19.10 3.35 10.98
CA SER A 730 19.71 3.88 9.77
C SER A 730 20.75 4.96 10.08
N ALA A 731 20.46 5.84 11.05
CA ALA A 731 21.40 6.88 11.51
C ALA A 731 22.70 6.28 12.07
N GLY A 732 22.58 5.21 12.88
CA GLY A 732 23.76 4.52 13.42
C GLY A 732 24.65 3.88 12.35
N MET A 733 24.03 3.22 11.38
CA MET A 733 24.72 2.58 10.27
C MET A 733 25.33 3.61 9.30
N LEU A 734 24.59 4.67 8.96
CA LEU A 734 25.05 5.76 8.09
C LEU A 734 26.18 6.55 8.74
N GLY A 735 26.08 6.83 10.04
CA GLY A 735 27.16 7.45 10.81
C GLY A 735 28.42 6.60 10.78
N SER A 736 28.33 5.29 10.99
CA SER A 736 29.47 4.36 10.86
C SER A 736 30.06 4.39 9.44
N CYS A 737 29.24 4.50 8.39
CA CYS A 737 29.71 4.60 7.02
C CYS A 737 30.51 5.90 6.78
N HIS A 738 30.02 7.05 7.26
CA HIS A 738 30.75 8.32 7.20
C HIS A 738 32.08 8.27 7.97
N LEU A 739 32.15 7.56 9.12
CA LEU A 739 33.43 7.36 9.84
C LEU A 739 34.44 6.58 8.99
N ARG A 740 34.01 5.58 8.21
CA ARG A 740 34.90 4.84 7.29
C ARG A 740 35.41 5.70 6.13
N ARG A 741 34.65 6.73 5.74
CA ARG A 741 35.05 7.72 4.73
C ARG A 741 35.97 8.82 5.31
N GLY A 742 36.19 8.86 6.63
CA GLY A 742 36.89 9.93 7.29
C GLY A 742 36.09 11.21 7.52
N GLU A 743 34.78 11.17 7.26
CA GLU A 743 33.83 12.30 7.33
C GLU A 743 33.24 12.44 8.75
N VAL A 744 34.11 12.62 9.77
CA VAL A 744 33.73 12.54 11.19
C VAL A 744 32.66 13.57 11.58
N ARG A 745 32.66 14.76 11.00
CA ARG A 745 31.64 15.80 11.28
C ARG A 745 30.26 15.38 10.80
N ARG A 746 30.15 14.90 9.55
CA ARG A 746 28.89 14.36 9.00
C ARG A 746 28.41 13.18 9.79
N ALA A 747 29.30 12.29 10.20
CA ALA A 747 28.93 11.16 11.06
C ALA A 747 28.27 11.65 12.35
N LEU A 748 28.84 12.64 13.04
CA LEU A 748 28.26 13.17 14.27
C LEU A 748 26.88 13.83 14.05
N GLU A 749 26.68 14.60 12.98
CA GLU A 749 25.39 15.21 12.66
C GLU A 749 24.27 14.17 12.57
N VAL A 750 24.52 13.09 11.83
CA VAL A 750 23.55 11.99 11.66
C VAL A 750 23.38 11.19 12.96
N LEU A 751 24.46 10.93 13.68
CA LEU A 751 24.43 10.20 14.96
C LEU A 751 23.72 10.98 16.06
N ASP A 752 23.85 12.30 16.11
CA ASP A 752 23.15 13.17 17.07
C ASP A 752 21.64 13.17 16.81
N GLU A 753 21.20 13.09 15.55
CA GLU A 753 19.78 12.90 15.22
C GLU A 753 19.27 11.55 15.77
N GLY A 754 19.99 10.46 15.48
CA GLY A 754 19.65 9.12 15.97
C GLY A 754 19.63 9.07 17.50
N ASP A 755 20.60 9.68 18.17
CA ASP A 755 20.68 9.71 19.65
C ASP A 755 19.54 10.53 20.27
N ARG A 756 19.13 11.63 19.63
CA ARG A 756 17.97 12.43 20.04
C ARG A 756 16.69 11.61 19.96
N VAL A 757 16.45 10.91 18.86
CA VAL A 757 15.29 10.02 18.68
C VAL A 757 15.27 8.94 19.77
N ILE A 758 16.42 8.30 20.03
CA ILE A 758 16.52 7.27 21.10
C ILE A 758 16.19 7.86 22.48
N ALA A 759 16.67 9.07 22.78
CA ALA A 759 16.47 9.72 24.07
C ALA A 759 15.02 10.17 24.27
N GLU A 760 14.40 10.78 23.26
CA GLU A 760 13.04 11.28 23.29
C GLU A 760 12.01 10.15 23.40
N ARG A 761 12.20 9.09 22.61
CA ARG A 761 11.31 7.93 22.51
C ARG A 761 11.67 6.78 23.45
N ARG A 762 12.88 6.81 24.07
CA ARG A 762 13.40 5.82 25.03
C ARG A 762 13.56 4.41 24.45
N PHE A 763 13.90 4.33 23.17
CA PHE A 763 14.14 3.04 22.53
C PHE A 763 15.32 2.30 23.16
N ARG A 764 15.19 0.95 23.18
CA ARG A 764 16.25 0.04 23.57
C ARG A 764 16.24 -1.16 22.63
N GLY A 765 17.37 -1.83 22.50
CA GLY A 765 17.45 -3.11 21.80
C GLY A 765 18.19 -3.07 20.47
N MET A 766 17.97 -4.11 19.69
CA MET A 766 18.77 -4.45 18.51
C MET A 766 18.74 -3.36 17.43
N SER A 767 17.59 -2.72 17.21
CA SER A 767 17.43 -1.69 16.18
C SER A 767 18.23 -0.43 16.48
N VAL A 768 18.48 -0.08 17.76
CA VAL A 768 19.09 1.20 18.16
C VAL A 768 20.52 1.10 18.67
N VAL A 769 21.07 -0.11 18.78
CA VAL A 769 22.43 -0.35 19.31
C VAL A 769 23.55 0.29 18.47
N TRP A 770 23.29 0.50 17.18
CA TRP A 770 24.27 1.03 16.23
C TRP A 770 24.69 2.47 16.53
N VAL A 771 23.78 3.33 17.03
CA VAL A 771 24.06 4.74 17.35
C VAL A 771 25.09 4.86 18.48
N PRO A 772 24.92 4.26 19.67
CA PRO A 772 25.91 4.35 20.75
C PRO A 772 27.27 3.74 20.38
N LEU A 773 27.29 2.69 19.55
CA LEU A 773 28.55 2.10 19.06
C LEU A 773 29.27 3.06 18.10
N ALA A 774 28.57 3.61 17.13
CA ALA A 774 29.17 4.57 16.18
C ALA A 774 29.57 5.90 16.85
N LEU A 775 28.81 6.38 17.85
CA LEU A 775 29.21 7.55 18.67
C LEU A 775 30.47 7.27 19.48
N ALA A 776 30.62 6.06 20.05
CA ALA A 776 31.85 5.68 20.72
C ALA A 776 33.06 5.69 19.78
N GLU A 777 32.89 5.12 18.57
CA GLU A 777 33.93 5.14 17.53
C GLU A 777 34.29 6.57 17.11
N ALA A 778 33.29 7.42 16.84
CA ALA A 778 33.49 8.82 16.46
C ALA A 778 34.29 9.60 17.52
N HIS A 779 33.89 9.51 18.78
CA HIS A 779 34.58 10.21 19.87
C HIS A 779 35.98 9.66 20.15
N VAL A 780 36.20 8.36 19.95
CA VAL A 780 37.54 7.76 20.06
C VAL A 780 38.45 8.26 18.90
N LEU A 781 37.95 8.37 17.68
CA LEU A 781 38.68 8.91 16.54
C LEU A 781 39.09 10.37 16.77
N LEU A 782 38.13 11.20 17.17
CA LEU A 782 38.37 12.64 17.46
C LEU A 782 39.37 12.86 18.60
N LEU A 783 39.44 11.95 19.58
CA LEU A 783 40.45 12.06 20.65
C LEU A 783 41.86 11.96 20.10
N GLY A 784 42.08 11.28 18.98
CA GLY A 784 43.35 11.21 18.29
C GLY A 784 43.74 12.49 17.54
N GLU A 785 42.75 13.29 17.16
CA GLU A 785 42.94 14.53 16.39
C GLU A 785 42.91 15.79 17.26
N THR A 786 42.57 15.67 18.56
CA THR A 786 42.39 16.81 19.46
C THR A 786 43.64 17.00 20.33
N ASP A 787 44.28 18.14 20.18
CA ASP A 787 45.43 18.56 21.00
C ASP A 787 45.07 19.69 21.98
N GLY A 788 45.89 19.84 23.04
CA GLY A 788 45.78 20.97 23.97
C GLY A 788 44.55 20.92 24.92
N GLY A 789 43.99 22.10 25.24
CA GLY A 789 42.95 22.27 26.27
C GLY A 789 41.61 21.56 26.00
N GLY A 790 41.33 21.20 24.76
CA GLY A 790 40.09 20.46 24.38
C GLY A 790 40.13 18.94 24.65
N ARG A 791 41.34 18.36 24.81
CA ARG A 791 41.55 16.91 24.95
C ARG A 791 40.84 16.29 26.18
N GLY A 792 40.81 17.02 27.30
CA GLY A 792 40.15 16.55 28.52
C GLY A 792 38.64 16.39 28.35
N VAL A 793 38.00 17.35 27.72
CA VAL A 793 36.55 17.30 27.43
C VAL A 793 36.21 16.17 26.45
N GLN A 794 37.02 16.02 25.39
CA GLN A 794 36.83 14.96 24.40
C GLN A 794 37.05 13.56 25.01
N LEU A 795 38.02 13.43 25.93
CA LEU A 795 38.24 12.17 26.64
C LEU A 795 37.04 11.76 27.50
N GLU A 796 36.41 12.71 28.19
CA GLU A 796 35.18 12.39 28.98
C GLU A 796 33.98 12.07 28.08
N ARG A 797 33.85 12.72 26.91
CA ARG A 797 32.84 12.34 25.92
C ARG A 797 33.06 10.91 25.42
N ALA A 798 34.28 10.56 25.03
CA ALA A 798 34.63 9.22 24.58
C ALA A 798 34.43 8.18 25.66
N ARG A 799 34.80 8.47 26.93
CA ARG A 799 34.54 7.56 28.07
C ARG A 799 33.05 7.30 28.28
N ARG A 800 32.22 8.35 28.22
CA ARG A 800 30.76 8.22 28.39
C ARG A 800 30.17 7.36 27.27
N ALA A 801 30.57 7.64 26.01
CA ALA A 801 30.10 6.89 24.85
C ALA A 801 30.50 5.40 24.92
N CYS A 802 31.78 5.12 25.23
CA CYS A 802 32.27 3.74 25.38
C CYS A 802 31.58 2.97 26.53
N ARG A 803 31.33 3.62 27.69
CA ARG A 803 30.55 3.00 28.77
C ARG A 803 29.14 2.63 28.33
N ARG A 804 28.49 3.50 27.56
CA ARG A 804 27.14 3.25 27.00
C ARG A 804 27.20 2.10 26.00
N ALA A 805 28.18 2.08 25.09
CA ALA A 805 28.38 1.01 24.11
C ALA A 805 28.58 -0.37 24.77
N VAL A 806 29.43 -0.44 25.80
CA VAL A 806 29.67 -1.71 26.52
C VAL A 806 28.40 -2.22 27.22
N ARG A 807 27.63 -1.35 27.89
CA ARG A 807 26.35 -1.74 28.47
C ARG A 807 25.37 -2.31 27.43
N GLN A 808 25.33 -1.74 26.23
CA GLN A 808 24.51 -2.27 25.13
C GLN A 808 25.04 -3.63 24.63
N GLY A 809 26.37 -3.80 24.54
CA GLY A 809 27.00 -5.06 24.17
C GLY A 809 26.76 -6.18 25.21
N GLU A 810 26.67 -5.86 26.51
CA GLU A 810 26.32 -6.83 27.57
C GLU A 810 24.88 -7.35 27.42
N MET A 811 23.96 -6.54 26.86
CA MET A 811 22.58 -6.96 26.54
C MET A 811 22.47 -7.73 25.21
N LEU A 812 23.36 -7.44 24.25
CA LEU A 812 23.39 -8.07 22.93
C LEU A 812 24.78 -8.65 22.69
N ARG A 813 25.00 -9.90 23.13
CA ARG A 813 26.35 -10.50 23.22
C ARG A 813 27.13 -10.49 21.91
N PHE A 814 26.45 -10.57 20.77
CA PHE A 814 27.11 -10.49 19.46
C PHE A 814 27.70 -9.09 19.15
N MET A 815 27.30 -8.03 19.88
CA MET A 815 27.86 -6.67 19.77
C MET A 815 28.95 -6.37 20.81
N LEU A 816 29.12 -7.21 21.81
CA LEU A 816 30.09 -7.03 22.88
C LEU A 816 31.53 -6.95 22.37
N PRO A 817 31.98 -7.75 21.39
CA PRO A 817 33.33 -7.66 20.84
C PRO A 817 33.66 -6.24 20.32
N LEU A 818 32.79 -5.67 19.50
CA LEU A 818 32.94 -4.32 18.95
C LEU A 818 33.07 -3.27 20.07
N ALA A 819 32.17 -3.33 21.06
CA ALA A 819 32.17 -2.36 22.17
C ALA A 819 33.47 -2.45 23.02
N LEU A 820 33.96 -3.66 23.30
CA LEU A 820 35.21 -3.88 24.02
C LEU A 820 36.43 -3.47 23.20
N ARG A 821 36.43 -3.68 21.89
CA ARG A 821 37.48 -3.19 20.99
C ARG A 821 37.57 -1.66 21.04
N LEU A 822 36.46 -0.95 20.93
CA LEU A 822 36.41 0.52 21.01
C LEU A 822 36.89 1.02 22.40
N ARG A 823 36.52 0.32 23.47
CA ARG A 823 37.01 0.61 24.79
C ARG A 823 38.53 0.46 24.87
N GLY A 824 39.13 -0.59 24.34
CA GLY A 824 40.58 -0.77 24.25
C GLY A 824 41.26 0.32 23.47
N MET A 825 40.69 0.76 22.33
CA MET A 825 41.18 1.87 21.55
C MET A 825 41.16 3.21 22.34
N LEU A 826 40.10 3.45 23.12
CA LEU A 826 40.03 4.61 24.03
C LEU A 826 41.09 4.57 25.10
N GLU A 827 41.24 3.44 25.80
CA GLU A 827 42.22 3.23 26.87
C GLU A 827 43.67 3.40 26.35
N TRP A 828 43.94 2.90 25.13
CA TRP A 828 45.22 3.08 24.46
C TRP A 828 45.54 4.55 24.21
N ARG A 829 44.57 5.31 23.61
CA ARG A 829 44.73 6.75 23.32
C ARG A 829 44.82 7.61 24.59
N ALA A 830 44.25 7.12 25.69
CA ALA A 830 44.38 7.72 27.03
C ALA A 830 45.71 7.37 27.77
N GLY A 831 46.61 6.61 27.14
CA GLY A 831 47.90 6.18 27.73
C GLY A 831 47.81 5.00 28.67
N GLN A 832 46.66 4.37 28.83
CA GLN A 832 46.37 3.27 29.76
C GLN A 832 46.65 1.91 29.08
N ARG A 833 47.91 1.67 28.70
CA ARG A 833 48.31 0.52 27.85
C ARG A 833 47.85 -0.84 28.37
N SER A 834 48.10 -1.15 29.67
CA SER A 834 47.69 -2.42 30.26
C SER A 834 46.16 -2.63 30.33
N ALA A 835 45.38 -1.56 30.49
CA ALA A 835 43.92 -1.63 30.43
C ALA A 835 43.47 -1.92 29.01
N ALA A 836 44.04 -1.26 27.99
CA ALA A 836 43.75 -1.46 26.58
C ALA A 836 43.95 -2.94 26.17
N THR A 837 45.10 -3.52 26.52
CA THR A 837 45.41 -4.94 26.25
C THR A 837 44.35 -5.86 26.85
N ARG A 838 44.00 -5.66 28.12
CA ARG A 838 42.94 -6.47 28.78
C ARG A 838 41.59 -6.30 28.13
N SER A 839 41.25 -5.09 27.65
CA SER A 839 39.98 -4.85 26.93
C SER A 839 39.95 -5.54 25.57
N TRP A 840 41.08 -5.56 24.84
CA TRP A 840 41.19 -6.28 23.56
C TRP A 840 41.21 -7.79 23.74
N GLU A 841 41.89 -8.34 24.76
CA GLU A 841 41.83 -9.76 25.10
C GLU A 841 40.38 -10.20 25.39
N LYS A 842 39.62 -9.44 26.19
CA LYS A 842 38.21 -9.66 26.41
C LYS A 842 37.38 -9.58 25.13
N SER A 843 37.73 -8.66 24.21
CA SER A 843 37.08 -8.54 22.91
C SER A 843 37.31 -9.79 22.04
N LEU A 844 38.55 -10.30 21.99
CA LEU A 844 38.88 -11.54 21.27
C LEU A 844 38.09 -12.72 21.81
N ALA A 845 38.12 -12.92 23.16
CA ALA A 845 37.42 -14.02 23.83
C ALA A 845 35.89 -13.93 23.58
N ALA A 846 35.32 -12.73 23.66
CA ALA A 846 33.89 -12.52 23.34
C ALA A 846 33.58 -12.81 21.87
N ALA A 847 34.46 -12.42 20.94
CA ALA A 847 34.28 -12.69 19.51
C ALA A 847 34.35 -14.20 19.18
N GLU A 848 35.27 -14.92 19.84
CA GLU A 848 35.40 -16.37 19.69
C GLU A 848 34.14 -17.08 20.25
N GLN A 849 33.63 -16.64 21.39
CA GLN A 849 32.45 -17.22 22.03
C GLN A 849 31.21 -17.14 21.17
N VAL A 850 30.99 -16.01 20.45
CA VAL A 850 29.79 -15.80 19.61
C VAL A 850 30.06 -16.09 18.13
N GLY A 851 31.26 -16.54 17.77
CA GLY A 851 31.64 -16.82 16.38
C GLY A 851 31.72 -15.57 15.48
N ALA A 852 31.98 -14.38 16.05
CA ALA A 852 32.03 -13.09 15.33
C ALA A 852 33.39 -12.88 14.66
N ARG A 853 33.66 -13.61 13.59
CA ARG A 853 34.98 -13.68 12.91
C ARG A 853 35.48 -12.31 12.43
N TYR A 854 34.59 -11.48 11.88
CA TYR A 854 34.98 -10.14 11.42
C TYR A 854 35.41 -9.23 12.58
N GLU A 855 34.71 -9.20 13.69
CA GLU A 855 35.07 -8.41 14.87
C GLU A 855 36.32 -8.95 15.57
N LEU A 856 36.54 -10.27 15.53
CA LEU A 856 37.79 -10.90 15.96
C LEU A 856 38.98 -10.38 15.15
N ALA A 857 38.85 -10.36 13.81
CA ALA A 857 39.87 -9.86 12.92
C ALA A 857 40.15 -8.36 13.12
N LEU A 858 39.09 -7.54 13.30
CA LEU A 858 39.24 -6.11 13.61
C LEU A 858 39.96 -5.88 14.93
N THR A 859 39.70 -6.68 15.95
CA THR A 859 40.39 -6.57 17.25
C THR A 859 41.87 -7.00 17.12
N ALA A 860 42.14 -8.08 16.40
CA ALA A 860 43.50 -8.51 16.10
C ALA A 860 44.28 -7.43 15.30
N LEU A 861 43.63 -6.79 14.34
CA LEU A 861 44.21 -5.66 13.59
C LEU A 861 44.61 -4.47 14.50
N GLU A 862 43.74 -4.10 15.47
CA GLU A 862 44.04 -3.03 16.44
C GLU A 862 45.18 -3.41 17.37
N ILE A 863 45.26 -4.65 17.83
CA ILE A 863 46.38 -5.16 18.61
C ILE A 863 47.69 -5.09 17.79
N GLY A 864 47.62 -5.59 16.54
CA GLY A 864 48.76 -5.56 15.64
C GLY A 864 49.28 -4.14 15.37
N ARG A 865 48.35 -3.20 15.09
CA ARG A 865 48.63 -1.79 14.87
C ARG A 865 49.27 -1.11 16.10
N SER A 866 48.70 -1.38 17.28
CA SER A 866 49.07 -0.67 18.51
C SER A 866 50.34 -1.24 19.19
N LEU A 867 50.47 -2.57 19.16
CA LEU A 867 51.57 -3.30 19.82
C LEU A 867 52.69 -3.80 18.88
N GLY A 868 52.54 -3.58 17.56
CA GLY A 868 53.49 -4.11 16.55
C GLY A 868 53.44 -5.62 16.39
N SER A 869 52.32 -6.30 16.81
CA SER A 869 52.25 -7.76 16.81
C SER A 869 51.98 -8.30 15.40
N ARG A 870 53.03 -8.82 14.75
CA ARG A 870 52.97 -9.41 13.40
C ARG A 870 52.01 -10.59 13.36
N ALA A 871 52.00 -11.46 14.38
CA ALA A 871 51.08 -12.62 14.45
C ALA A 871 49.61 -12.19 14.46
N ASN A 872 49.26 -11.09 15.14
CA ASN A 872 47.88 -10.57 15.12
C ASN A 872 47.52 -9.94 13.77
N LEU A 873 48.46 -9.29 13.06
CA LEU A 873 48.24 -8.77 11.70
C LEU A 873 48.02 -9.90 10.68
N GLU A 874 48.81 -10.97 10.77
CA GLU A 874 48.68 -12.15 9.90
C GLU A 874 47.32 -12.87 10.15
N ARG A 875 46.98 -13.05 11.44
CA ARG A 875 45.68 -13.60 11.84
C ARG A 875 44.50 -12.74 11.28
N ALA A 876 44.60 -11.42 11.40
CA ALA A 876 43.59 -10.51 10.90
C ALA A 876 43.48 -10.57 9.37
N ALA A 877 44.60 -10.58 8.64
CA ALA A 877 44.62 -10.66 7.20
C ALA A 877 44.00 -11.96 6.67
N ALA A 878 44.32 -13.09 7.27
CA ALA A 878 43.76 -14.39 6.88
C ALA A 878 42.22 -14.42 7.04
N ILE A 879 41.70 -13.92 8.16
CA ILE A 879 40.26 -13.87 8.37
C ILE A 879 39.57 -12.87 7.44
N PHE A 880 40.15 -11.68 7.22
CA PHE A 880 39.57 -10.70 6.27
C PHE A 880 39.52 -11.22 4.83
N GLU A 881 40.52 -12.00 4.42
CA GLU A 881 40.54 -12.67 3.12
C GLU A 881 39.40 -13.69 3.00
N GLU A 882 39.22 -14.52 4.03
CA GLU A 882 38.17 -15.55 4.09
C GLU A 882 36.75 -14.96 4.10
N VAL A 883 36.52 -13.85 4.84
CA VAL A 883 35.21 -13.21 4.92
C VAL A 883 34.93 -12.18 3.79
N GLY A 884 35.92 -11.91 2.92
CA GLY A 884 35.78 -10.98 1.82
C GLY A 884 35.79 -9.49 2.22
N ALA A 885 36.38 -9.13 3.35
CA ALA A 885 36.43 -7.75 3.85
C ALA A 885 37.61 -6.99 3.23
N THR A 886 37.47 -6.63 1.94
CA THR A 886 38.54 -6.08 1.09
C THR A 886 39.25 -4.85 1.68
N PRO A 887 38.59 -3.81 2.23
CA PRO A 887 39.26 -2.66 2.78
C PRO A 887 40.10 -2.97 4.02
N ALA A 888 39.58 -3.80 4.92
CA ALA A 888 40.28 -4.19 6.13
C ALA A 888 41.47 -5.11 5.83
N LEU A 889 41.34 -5.97 4.82
CA LEU A 889 42.42 -6.81 4.31
C LEU A 889 43.58 -5.93 3.73
N ALA A 890 43.23 -4.94 2.90
CA ALA A 890 44.25 -4.01 2.34
C ALA A 890 45.01 -3.25 3.44
N GLU A 891 44.31 -2.85 4.51
CA GLU A 891 44.92 -2.21 5.67
C GLU A 891 45.83 -3.16 6.46
N ALA A 892 45.39 -4.37 6.72
CA ALA A 892 46.19 -5.41 7.39
C ALA A 892 47.50 -5.70 6.59
N ARG A 893 47.40 -5.88 5.28
CA ARG A 893 48.54 -6.14 4.40
C ARG A 893 49.52 -4.96 4.37
N ARG A 894 49.03 -3.70 4.36
CA ARG A 894 49.87 -2.51 4.43
C ARG A 894 50.66 -2.44 5.74
N LEU A 895 50.03 -2.73 6.85
CA LEU A 895 50.69 -2.75 8.17
C LEU A 895 51.74 -3.89 8.28
N LEU A 896 51.47 -5.07 7.67
CA LEU A 896 52.40 -6.18 7.58
C LEU A 896 53.64 -5.81 6.74
N ALA A 897 53.47 -5.11 5.62
CA ALA A 897 54.55 -4.66 4.79
C ALA A 897 55.44 -3.62 5.52
N GLY A 898 54.83 -2.72 6.30
CA GLY A 898 55.57 -1.74 7.12
C GLY A 898 56.30 -2.33 8.31
N ALA A 899 55.80 -3.45 8.89
CA ALA A 899 56.47 -4.16 9.99
C ALA A 899 57.63 -5.09 9.55
N GLY A 900 57.81 -5.31 8.24
CA GLY A 900 58.93 -6.07 7.68
C GLY A 900 60.14 -5.24 7.29
N GLY A 901 60.11 -3.90 7.42
CA GLY A 901 61.17 -2.96 7.08
C GLY A 901 61.83 -2.24 8.26
N ALA A 902 61.49 -2.65 9.50
CA ALA A 902 62.11 -2.17 10.73
C ALA A 902 62.82 -3.37 11.44
#